data_2f1bc25b05c129c1dd7cc2346f43f31f
#
_entry.id   2f1bc25b05c129c1dd7cc2346f43f31f
#
_cell.length_a   1.000
_cell.length_b   1.000
_cell.length_c   1.000
_cell.angle_alpha   90.00
_cell.angle_beta   90.00
_cell.angle_gamma   90.00
#
_symmetry.space_group_name_H-M   'P 1'
#
loop_
_entity.id
_entity.type
_entity.pdbx_description
1 polymer ?
#
loop_
_entity_poly.entity_id
_entity_poly.type
_entity_poly.pdbx_seq_one_letter_code
_entity_poly.pdbx_strand_id
1 'polypeptide(L)'
;MSKETNQQDDIELEDNELTTDQHSDYQPADRFDASAVHHLSGMYKNWFLDYASYVILERAVPHIEDGLKPVQRRILHSMKRMDDGRYNKVANIVGHTMQFHPHGDASIGDALVQMGQKDLLIDTQGNWGNILTGDRAAAPRYIEARLSKFALDVVFNPKTTDWQLSYDGRNKEPITLPAKFPLLLTQGAEGIAVGLSSKILPHNLNEICQAAIHYLKGEPFTLYPDFPTGGSIDVEKYNDGQRGGTLKVRAKIEKLDNKTLVIKEIPFSKTTTTLIDSILKAIDKGKIKARKVDDNTAAEVEIQVHLSPGISSDKTIDALYAFSDCEINISPNCCVIEDNKPVFLTVSDVLRHSVDSTMGLLRKELEIRRNELLEQLFFASLEKIFIEERIYKDKKFEEAKDIDAAVAHVDDRLEPFKPHFIREVTRDDILRLLEIKMHRILKFNKDKANDFIVRTKAEIKEIDHDLAHMTDVTINWFEFIQTKYGKEHPRLTEIRSFDTIEATKVVEANEKLYINRQEGFVGTGLKKDEFVCNCSDIDDIIIFYRDGKYKIIRVADKIFVGKNVIHVQVFKKNDKRTTYNVVYKDGKSGIYFIKRFNVTNFTRDKEYDLTQGKPNSRVVYFTANPNGEAEVIKITLEPDPSKPRQNIFIEKDFSDIKIKSRSAKGNIVSKKPIHRIGLKSHGHSTLGGRKVWFDPDVNRINYEEHGRYLGEFNDDDSILVVLDNGEFYITDFDANNHYDDNIQIIEKWDDAKVWTAVLFDADNQNYPYVKRFTMEAMKKKQNYLGENPNNKLVLLTEVAYPRLLLTFGGNDSSRPSQEIDVEEFIAVKGFKAKGKRLTTWEIDKIEELEPTRQPVVEQDDEPEEDANDDEEENLDPDAGKSQQQVIDEITGQLSLFNDEELAPK
;
A
#
# COMPACT_ATOMS: atom_id res chain seq x y z
N MET A 1 -31.19 -20.94 -48.62
CA MET A 1 -30.84 -20.09 -49.76
C MET A 1 -30.75 -18.67 -49.31
N SER A 2 -29.71 -18.13 -49.34
CA SER A 2 -28.92 -16.95 -49.63
C SER A 2 -27.94 -16.62 -48.45
N LYS A 3 -26.70 -16.70 -48.90
CA LYS A 3 -25.51 -16.29 -48.14
C LYS A 3 -25.48 -14.78 -48.08
N GLU A 4 -25.28 -14.19 -46.90
CA GLU A 4 -24.79 -12.82 -46.78
C GLU A 4 -23.38 -12.90 -46.15
N THR A 5 -22.47 -12.38 -46.94
CA THR A 5 -21.03 -12.23 -46.70
C THR A 5 -20.77 -11.06 -45.78
N ASN A 6 -20.11 -11.34 -44.66
CA ASN A 6 -19.47 -10.29 -43.85
C ASN A 6 -18.23 -9.76 -44.62
N GLN A 7 -18.23 -8.50 -44.96
CA GLN A 7 -17.03 -7.76 -45.26
C GLN A 7 -16.43 -7.21 -43.96
N GLN A 8 -15.28 -7.71 -43.60
CA GLN A 8 -14.36 -7.06 -42.71
C GLN A 8 -13.58 -6.01 -43.50
N ASP A 9 -13.73 -4.76 -43.09
CA ASP A 9 -12.87 -3.69 -43.64
C ASP A 9 -11.56 -3.70 -42.79
N ASP A 10 -10.56 -4.36 -43.35
CA ASP A 10 -9.17 -4.24 -42.89
C ASP A 10 -8.65 -2.88 -43.41
N ILE A 11 -8.37 -1.96 -42.47
CA ILE A 11 -7.62 -0.74 -42.78
C ILE A 11 -6.14 -1.10 -42.79
N GLU A 12 -5.60 -1.36 -43.95
CA GLU A 12 -4.16 -1.43 -44.18
C GLU A 12 -3.54 -0.03 -44.00
N LEU A 13 -2.60 0.07 -43.06
CA LEU A 13 -1.70 1.20 -42.94
C LEU A 13 -0.66 1.07 -44.08
N GLU A 14 -0.79 1.87 -45.13
CA GLU A 14 0.24 2.01 -46.14
C GLU A 14 1.48 2.69 -45.54
N ASP A 15 2.55 1.94 -45.45
CA ASP A 15 3.90 2.44 -45.30
C ASP A 15 4.31 3.22 -46.56
N ASN A 16 4.24 4.55 -46.49
CA ASN A 16 4.81 5.39 -47.55
C ASN A 16 6.33 5.45 -47.39
N GLU A 17 7.03 4.57 -48.09
CA GLU A 17 8.45 4.76 -48.42
C GLU A 17 8.62 6.08 -49.21
N LEU A 18 9.32 7.03 -48.60
CA LEU A 18 9.78 8.25 -49.21
C LEU A 18 10.82 7.91 -50.30
N THR A 19 10.37 7.77 -51.52
CA THR A 19 11.26 7.82 -52.67
C THR A 19 11.75 9.24 -52.89
N THR A 20 13.03 9.47 -52.64
CA THR A 20 13.80 10.61 -53.12
C THR A 20 13.82 10.58 -54.63
N ASP A 21 13.30 11.62 -55.27
CA ASP A 21 13.65 12.28 -56.53
C ASP A 21 12.42 12.85 -57.23
N GLN A 22 12.03 14.04 -56.79
CA GLN A 22 11.48 15.02 -57.72
C GLN A 22 12.01 16.41 -57.34
N HIS A 23 12.91 16.92 -58.13
CA HIS A 23 13.23 18.34 -58.16
C HIS A 23 11.94 19.14 -58.36
N SER A 24 11.35 19.65 -57.32
CA SER A 24 10.39 20.72 -57.41
C SER A 24 11.18 22.02 -57.52
N ASP A 25 11.03 22.72 -58.61
CA ASP A 25 11.43 24.11 -58.80
C ASP A 25 10.68 25.01 -57.81
N TYR A 26 11.03 24.91 -56.51
CA TYR A 26 10.61 25.85 -55.50
C TYR A 26 11.56 27.05 -55.56
N GLN A 27 11.18 28.07 -56.34
CA GLN A 27 11.78 29.39 -56.18
C GLN A 27 11.23 30.01 -54.92
N PRO A 28 12.08 30.33 -53.93
CA PRO A 28 11.63 31.06 -52.75
C PRO A 28 11.07 32.42 -53.23
N ALA A 29 9.83 32.70 -52.86
CA ALA A 29 9.23 34.01 -53.09
C ALA A 29 10.10 35.08 -52.41
N ASP A 30 10.70 35.94 -53.25
CA ASP A 30 11.58 37.06 -52.88
C ASP A 30 10.78 38.20 -52.21
N ARG A 31 9.97 37.90 -51.22
CA ARG A 31 9.42 38.90 -50.26
C ARG A 31 9.07 38.15 -48.94
N PHE A 32 10.07 37.94 -48.14
CA PHE A 32 9.80 37.77 -46.70
C PHE A 32 9.19 39.06 -46.16
N ASP A 33 7.91 39.08 -45.94
CA ASP A 33 7.28 40.11 -45.16
C ASP A 33 7.84 40.02 -43.73
N ALA A 34 8.73 40.94 -43.35
CA ALA A 34 9.39 40.93 -42.08
C ALA A 34 8.38 41.02 -40.88
N SER A 35 7.15 41.46 -41.19
CA SER A 35 6.04 41.44 -40.20
C SER A 35 5.50 40.05 -39.91
N ALA A 36 5.78 39.06 -40.77
CA ALA A 36 5.34 37.65 -40.55
C ALA A 36 6.43 36.77 -39.91
N VAL A 37 7.63 37.29 -39.64
CA VAL A 37 8.70 36.55 -38.98
C VAL A 37 8.53 36.61 -37.46
N HIS A 38 8.05 35.50 -36.87
CA HIS A 38 7.96 35.32 -35.45
C HIS A 38 9.26 34.68 -34.91
N HIS A 39 9.97 35.38 -34.04
CA HIS A 39 11.15 34.81 -33.37
C HIS A 39 10.74 33.70 -32.43
N LEU A 40 11.42 32.54 -32.46
CA LEU A 40 11.18 31.38 -31.60
C LEU A 40 11.18 31.75 -30.08
N SER A 41 12.05 32.67 -29.70
CA SER A 41 12.08 33.24 -28.36
C SER A 41 10.78 33.96 -27.96
N GLY A 42 10.15 34.69 -28.89
CA GLY A 42 8.85 35.33 -28.64
C GLY A 42 7.72 34.32 -28.53
N MET A 43 7.75 33.23 -29.32
CA MET A 43 6.78 32.14 -29.23
C MET A 43 6.89 31.46 -27.85
N TYR A 44 8.09 31.12 -27.36
CA TYR A 44 8.28 30.56 -26.05
C TYR A 44 7.92 31.52 -24.91
N LYS A 45 8.34 32.76 -25.00
CA LYS A 45 8.15 33.77 -23.96
C LYS A 45 6.69 34.21 -23.79
N ASN A 46 5.92 34.27 -24.87
CA ASN A 46 4.53 34.77 -24.87
C ASN A 46 3.54 33.62 -25.03
N TRP A 47 3.49 32.97 -26.18
CA TRP A 47 2.41 32.00 -26.49
C TRP A 47 2.47 30.71 -25.67
N PHE A 48 3.67 30.14 -25.48
CA PHE A 48 3.83 28.94 -24.70
C PHE A 48 3.58 29.20 -23.20
N LEU A 49 4.05 30.34 -22.70
CA LEU A 49 3.83 30.73 -21.30
C LEU A 49 2.34 30.99 -21.06
N ASP A 50 1.66 31.73 -21.95
CA ASP A 50 0.23 31.99 -21.86
C ASP A 50 -0.57 30.69 -21.89
N TYR A 51 -0.22 29.76 -22.81
CA TYR A 51 -0.84 28.45 -22.86
C TYR A 51 -0.58 27.61 -21.61
N ALA A 52 0.66 27.57 -21.13
CA ALA A 52 1.03 26.85 -19.91
C ALA A 52 0.26 27.40 -18.69
N SER A 53 0.21 28.73 -18.56
CA SER A 53 -0.55 29.41 -17.52
C SER A 53 -2.04 29.05 -17.58
N TYR A 54 -2.63 29.12 -18.76
CA TYR A 54 -4.02 28.73 -18.97
C TYR A 54 -4.30 27.27 -18.58
N VAL A 55 -3.43 26.33 -18.98
CA VAL A 55 -3.59 24.91 -18.62
C VAL A 55 -3.48 24.68 -17.11
N ILE A 56 -2.59 25.42 -16.44
CA ILE A 56 -2.44 25.33 -15.00
C ILE A 56 -3.65 25.90 -14.27
N LEU A 57 -4.02 27.14 -14.54
CA LEU A 57 -5.05 27.89 -13.80
C LEU A 57 -6.47 27.49 -14.19
N GLU A 58 -6.72 27.26 -15.49
CA GLU A 58 -8.09 27.12 -16.01
C GLU A 58 -8.48 25.69 -16.42
N ARG A 59 -7.62 24.67 -16.15
CA ARG A 59 -7.92 23.31 -16.59
C ARG A 59 -7.52 22.22 -15.61
N ALA A 60 -6.23 22.14 -15.23
CA ALA A 60 -5.67 20.92 -14.67
C ALA A 60 -5.62 20.92 -13.13
N VAL A 61 -5.37 22.05 -12.50
CA VAL A 61 -5.15 22.17 -11.06
C VAL A 61 -6.42 22.66 -10.37
N PRO A 62 -6.86 22.05 -9.26
CA PRO A 62 -8.03 22.49 -8.51
C PRO A 62 -7.73 23.76 -7.71
N HIS A 63 -8.75 24.60 -7.50
CA HIS A 63 -8.68 25.72 -6.57
C HIS A 63 -8.76 25.26 -5.11
N ILE A 64 -8.03 25.94 -4.23
CA ILE A 64 -8.05 25.59 -2.80
C ILE A 64 -9.39 25.89 -2.14
N GLU A 65 -10.07 26.97 -2.56
CA GLU A 65 -11.31 27.47 -1.95
C GLU A 65 -12.49 26.49 -2.04
N ASP A 66 -12.68 25.87 -3.20
CA ASP A 66 -13.79 24.94 -3.43
C ASP A 66 -13.34 23.51 -3.79
N GLY A 67 -12.02 23.28 -3.94
CA GLY A 67 -11.50 21.99 -4.31
C GLY A 67 -11.81 21.52 -5.73
N LEU A 68 -12.28 22.40 -6.60
CA LEU A 68 -12.82 22.06 -7.91
C LEU A 68 -11.94 22.62 -9.04
N LYS A 69 -11.90 21.86 -10.13
CA LYS A 69 -11.41 22.37 -11.42
C LYS A 69 -12.50 23.23 -12.07
N PRO A 70 -12.14 24.19 -12.96
CA PRO A 70 -13.13 25.06 -13.61
C PRO A 70 -14.28 24.32 -14.30
N VAL A 71 -14.01 23.21 -15.00
CA VAL A 71 -15.08 22.41 -15.62
C VAL A 71 -16.06 21.82 -14.61
N GLN A 72 -15.57 21.33 -13.47
CA GLN A 72 -16.40 20.75 -12.39
C GLN A 72 -17.28 21.82 -11.75
N ARG A 73 -16.71 22.99 -11.46
CA ARG A 73 -17.46 24.16 -10.94
C ARG A 73 -18.56 24.59 -11.89
N ARG A 74 -18.29 24.67 -13.19
CA ARG A 74 -19.28 25.05 -14.22
C ARG A 74 -20.39 24.00 -14.36
N ILE A 75 -20.06 22.70 -14.22
CA ILE A 75 -21.06 21.62 -14.18
C ILE A 75 -21.99 21.80 -12.99
N LEU A 76 -21.46 21.96 -11.78
CA LEU A 76 -22.28 22.13 -10.56
C LEU A 76 -23.12 23.42 -10.65
N HIS A 77 -22.57 24.52 -11.16
CA HIS A 77 -23.31 25.75 -11.40
C HIS A 77 -24.47 25.55 -12.38
N SER A 78 -24.22 24.83 -13.49
CA SER A 78 -25.27 24.50 -14.47
C SER A 78 -26.35 23.62 -13.86
N MET A 79 -25.97 22.60 -13.11
CA MET A 79 -26.93 21.73 -12.40
C MET A 79 -27.78 22.54 -11.41
N LYS A 80 -27.17 23.49 -10.69
CA LYS A 80 -27.91 24.35 -9.73
C LYS A 80 -28.90 25.28 -10.42
N ARG A 81 -28.54 25.79 -11.59
CA ARG A 81 -29.50 26.62 -12.39
C ARG A 81 -30.67 25.82 -12.96
N MET A 82 -30.48 24.54 -13.18
CA MET A 82 -31.51 23.62 -13.69
C MET A 82 -32.24 22.87 -12.57
N ASP A 83 -31.89 23.10 -11.31
CA ASP A 83 -32.35 22.31 -10.17
C ASP A 83 -33.84 22.55 -9.88
N ASP A 84 -34.65 21.53 -10.13
CA ASP A 84 -36.07 21.45 -9.76
C ASP A 84 -36.37 20.23 -8.86
N GLY A 85 -35.33 19.60 -8.31
CA GLY A 85 -35.37 18.40 -7.47
C GLY A 85 -35.51 17.09 -8.23
N ARG A 86 -35.65 17.10 -9.56
CA ARG A 86 -35.80 15.92 -10.42
C ARG A 86 -34.48 15.58 -11.10
N TYR A 87 -34.36 14.34 -11.57
CA TYR A 87 -33.23 13.92 -12.41
C TYR A 87 -33.30 14.58 -13.79
N ASN A 88 -32.16 15.06 -14.27
CA ASN A 88 -31.99 15.63 -15.61
C ASN A 88 -31.12 14.71 -16.45
N LYS A 89 -31.39 14.56 -17.76
CA LYS A 89 -30.50 13.86 -18.68
C LYS A 89 -29.13 14.51 -18.68
N VAL A 90 -28.07 13.68 -18.61
CA VAL A 90 -26.69 14.16 -18.66
C VAL A 90 -26.43 14.97 -19.94
N ALA A 91 -27.02 14.60 -21.08
CA ALA A 91 -26.94 15.37 -22.32
C ALA A 91 -27.45 16.81 -22.17
N ASN A 92 -28.54 17.03 -21.38
CA ASN A 92 -29.09 18.36 -21.13
C ASN A 92 -28.14 19.17 -20.21
N ILE A 93 -27.58 18.54 -19.19
CA ILE A 93 -26.62 19.19 -18.28
C ILE A 93 -25.38 19.61 -19.06
N VAL A 94 -24.84 18.73 -19.91
CA VAL A 94 -23.69 19.01 -20.78
C VAL A 94 -24.00 20.20 -21.71
N GLY A 95 -25.12 20.17 -22.41
CA GLY A 95 -25.53 21.26 -23.28
C GLY A 95 -25.71 22.60 -22.56
N HIS A 96 -26.28 22.59 -21.34
CA HIS A 96 -26.40 23.81 -20.52
C HIS A 96 -25.01 24.29 -20.03
N THR A 97 -24.07 23.39 -19.70
CA THR A 97 -22.73 23.74 -19.22
C THR A 97 -21.88 24.41 -20.34
N MET A 98 -22.14 24.12 -21.60
CA MET A 98 -21.45 24.74 -22.74
C MET A 98 -21.64 26.28 -22.78
N GLN A 99 -22.65 26.84 -22.10
CA GLN A 99 -22.80 28.30 -21.96
C GLN A 99 -21.69 28.94 -21.10
N PHE A 100 -20.97 28.15 -20.33
CA PHE A 100 -19.93 28.59 -19.41
C PHE A 100 -18.55 28.01 -19.78
N HIS A 101 -18.53 26.85 -20.44
CA HIS A 101 -17.27 26.13 -20.72
C HIS A 101 -16.96 26.10 -22.22
N PRO A 102 -15.86 26.77 -22.65
CA PRO A 102 -15.56 26.95 -24.08
C PRO A 102 -14.86 25.74 -24.72
N HIS A 103 -15.17 24.51 -24.26
CA HIS A 103 -14.57 23.28 -24.78
C HIS A 103 -15.65 22.29 -25.20
N GLY A 104 -15.24 21.21 -25.91
CA GLY A 104 -16.16 20.21 -26.46
C GLY A 104 -17.00 19.49 -25.40
N ASP A 105 -18.22 19.11 -25.78
CA ASP A 105 -19.21 18.40 -24.98
C ASP A 105 -18.70 17.10 -24.35
N ALA A 106 -17.83 16.37 -25.07
CA ALA A 106 -17.21 15.14 -24.57
C ALA A 106 -16.43 15.37 -23.26
N SER A 107 -15.64 16.45 -23.19
CA SER A 107 -14.86 16.77 -21.98
C SER A 107 -15.73 17.10 -20.76
N ILE A 108 -16.88 17.76 -21.00
CA ILE A 108 -17.87 18.04 -19.96
C ILE A 108 -18.56 16.75 -19.52
N GLY A 109 -18.93 15.89 -20.47
CA GLY A 109 -19.55 14.60 -20.21
C GLY A 109 -18.66 13.69 -19.37
N ASP A 110 -17.39 13.56 -19.73
CA ASP A 110 -16.39 12.76 -19.01
C ASP A 110 -16.16 13.29 -17.60
N ALA A 111 -16.05 14.62 -17.42
CA ALA A 111 -15.92 15.23 -16.11
C ALA A 111 -17.15 14.98 -15.24
N LEU A 112 -18.37 15.08 -15.79
CA LEU A 112 -19.61 14.81 -15.09
C LEU A 112 -19.72 13.34 -14.67
N VAL A 113 -19.32 12.41 -15.53
CA VAL A 113 -19.27 10.98 -15.20
C VAL A 113 -18.31 10.72 -14.06
N GLN A 114 -17.09 11.26 -14.10
CA GLN A 114 -16.11 11.11 -13.01
C GLN A 114 -16.62 11.69 -11.68
N MET A 115 -17.33 12.82 -11.71
CA MET A 115 -17.94 13.38 -10.50
C MET A 115 -19.08 12.52 -9.96
N GLY A 116 -19.90 11.95 -10.83
CA GLY A 116 -21.01 11.06 -10.45
C GLY A 116 -20.50 9.73 -9.86
N GLN A 117 -19.41 9.19 -10.37
CA GLN A 117 -18.78 7.96 -9.85
C GLN A 117 -18.17 8.13 -8.44
N LYS A 118 -17.98 9.36 -7.95
CA LYS A 118 -17.50 9.63 -6.58
C LYS A 118 -18.61 9.63 -5.53
N ASP A 119 -19.85 9.53 -5.94
CA ASP A 119 -21.06 9.35 -5.12
C ASP A 119 -21.18 10.31 -3.90
N LEU A 120 -20.84 11.58 -4.10
CA LEU A 120 -20.92 12.58 -3.03
C LEU A 120 -21.75 13.82 -3.43
N LEU A 121 -21.38 14.48 -4.54
CA LEU A 121 -22.01 15.73 -4.98
C LEU A 121 -23.20 15.53 -5.91
N ILE A 122 -23.31 14.38 -6.53
CA ILE A 122 -24.24 14.09 -7.61
C ILE A 122 -24.91 12.75 -7.37
N ASP A 123 -26.25 12.75 -7.25
CA ASP A 123 -27.06 11.55 -7.31
C ASP A 123 -27.17 11.10 -8.77
N THR A 124 -26.89 9.82 -9.03
CA THR A 124 -26.83 9.24 -10.36
C THR A 124 -27.96 8.25 -10.61
N GLN A 125 -28.45 8.17 -11.87
CA GLN A 125 -29.43 7.18 -12.30
C GLN A 125 -29.06 6.63 -13.68
N GLY A 126 -29.14 5.30 -13.83
CA GLY A 126 -28.73 4.60 -15.05
C GLY A 126 -27.32 3.99 -14.92
N ASN A 127 -26.72 3.59 -16.03
CA ASN A 127 -25.40 2.97 -16.04
C ASN A 127 -24.29 4.04 -16.18
N TRP A 128 -23.67 4.37 -15.07
CA TRP A 128 -22.56 5.34 -14.98
C TRP A 128 -21.16 4.69 -15.09
N GLY A 129 -21.10 3.42 -15.54
CA GLY A 129 -19.88 2.65 -15.57
C GLY A 129 -19.57 2.02 -14.22
N ASN A 130 -18.41 1.41 -14.11
CA ASN A 130 -17.96 0.77 -12.88
C ASN A 130 -16.47 1.07 -12.66
N ILE A 131 -16.13 1.69 -11.54
CA ILE A 131 -14.74 2.03 -11.19
C ILE A 131 -13.89 0.80 -10.88
N LEU A 132 -14.52 -0.32 -10.49
CA LEU A 132 -13.84 -1.58 -10.17
C LEU A 132 -13.47 -2.36 -11.43
N THR A 133 -14.41 -2.51 -12.39
CA THR A 133 -14.16 -3.25 -13.63
C THR A 133 -13.55 -2.39 -14.74
N GLY A 134 -13.73 -1.06 -14.66
CA GLY A 134 -13.32 -0.12 -15.72
C GLY A 134 -14.33 0.02 -16.84
N ASP A 135 -15.55 -0.50 -16.66
CA ASP A 135 -16.62 -0.36 -17.63
C ASP A 135 -17.00 1.11 -17.81
N ARG A 136 -17.21 1.50 -19.06
CA ARG A 136 -17.58 2.86 -19.42
C ARG A 136 -19.05 3.15 -19.10
N ALA A 137 -19.32 4.41 -18.77
CA ALA A 137 -20.69 4.88 -18.64
C ALA A 137 -21.45 4.78 -19.99
N ALA A 138 -22.77 4.61 -19.88
CA ALA A 138 -23.65 4.71 -21.03
C ALA A 138 -23.63 6.11 -21.63
N ALA A 139 -24.06 6.26 -22.89
CA ALA A 139 -24.08 7.55 -23.55
C ALA A 139 -24.95 8.58 -22.78
N PRO A 140 -24.56 9.88 -22.77
CA PRO A 140 -25.21 10.94 -22.00
C PRO A 140 -26.74 11.07 -22.13
N ARG A 141 -27.30 10.59 -23.23
CA ARG A 141 -28.74 10.59 -23.49
C ARG A 141 -29.51 9.54 -22.68
N TYR A 142 -28.83 8.53 -22.11
CA TYR A 142 -29.47 7.43 -21.38
C TYR A 142 -29.36 7.58 -19.86
N ILE A 143 -28.33 8.25 -19.36
CA ILE A 143 -28.06 8.44 -17.95
C ILE A 143 -28.58 9.79 -17.46
N GLU A 144 -28.90 9.85 -16.17
CA GLU A 144 -29.49 11.00 -15.54
C GLU A 144 -28.76 11.36 -14.26
N ALA A 145 -28.77 12.65 -13.91
CA ALA A 145 -28.15 13.19 -12.71
C ALA A 145 -28.97 14.30 -12.06
N ARG A 146 -28.79 14.47 -10.76
CA ARG A 146 -29.24 15.63 -9.99
C ARG A 146 -28.23 15.96 -8.90
N LEU A 147 -28.31 17.13 -8.32
CA LEU A 147 -27.51 17.47 -7.15
C LEU A 147 -27.94 16.65 -5.94
N SER A 148 -26.96 16.13 -5.21
CA SER A 148 -27.20 15.43 -3.95
C SER A 148 -27.65 16.40 -2.85
N LYS A 149 -28.26 15.89 -1.79
CA LYS A 149 -28.58 16.69 -0.61
C LYS A 149 -27.35 17.28 0.04
N PHE A 150 -26.25 16.52 0.05
CA PHE A 150 -24.96 16.99 0.54
C PHE A 150 -24.47 18.21 -0.25
N ALA A 151 -24.49 18.14 -1.58
CA ALA A 151 -24.10 19.28 -2.42
C ALA A 151 -24.96 20.53 -2.18
N LEU A 152 -26.27 20.35 -2.00
CA LEU A 152 -27.19 21.45 -1.74
C LEU A 152 -26.95 22.14 -0.39
N ASP A 153 -26.59 21.37 0.65
CA ASP A 153 -26.33 21.92 1.98
C ASP A 153 -24.94 22.61 2.06
N VAL A 154 -23.96 22.08 1.32
CA VAL A 154 -22.55 22.43 1.52
C VAL A 154 -22.01 23.43 0.50
N VAL A 155 -22.46 23.34 -0.77
CA VAL A 155 -21.74 23.98 -1.89
C VAL A 155 -22.35 25.32 -2.32
N PHE A 156 -23.66 25.52 -2.10
CA PHE A 156 -24.39 26.63 -2.73
C PHE A 156 -24.93 27.64 -1.75
N ASN A 157 -24.50 28.88 -1.89
CA ASN A 157 -25.18 30.04 -1.31
C ASN A 157 -25.00 31.27 -2.22
N PRO A 158 -26.01 31.71 -2.97
CA PRO A 158 -25.90 32.84 -3.91
C PRO A 158 -25.51 34.18 -3.26
N LYS A 159 -25.76 34.34 -1.93
CA LYS A 159 -25.48 35.59 -1.19
C LYS A 159 -23.98 35.69 -0.79
N THR A 160 -23.28 34.56 -0.68
CA THR A 160 -21.86 34.53 -0.32
C THR A 160 -20.98 34.21 -1.51
N THR A 161 -21.55 33.94 -2.69
CA THR A 161 -20.81 33.62 -3.93
C THR A 161 -20.35 34.92 -4.59
N ASP A 162 -19.08 34.95 -5.02
CA ASP A 162 -18.54 35.99 -5.86
C ASP A 162 -18.68 35.61 -7.33
N TRP A 163 -19.16 36.55 -8.15
CA TRP A 163 -19.58 36.30 -9.52
C TRP A 163 -18.72 37.01 -10.54
N GLN A 164 -18.42 36.32 -11.65
CA GLN A 164 -17.80 36.90 -12.82
C GLN A 164 -18.64 36.66 -14.09
N LEU A 165 -18.27 37.33 -15.19
CA LEU A 165 -18.88 37.05 -16.49
C LEU A 165 -18.34 35.77 -17.09
N SER A 166 -19.20 35.01 -17.77
CA SER A 166 -18.78 33.86 -18.59
C SER A 166 -17.85 34.29 -19.72
N TYR A 167 -17.16 33.36 -20.33
CA TYR A 167 -16.20 33.60 -21.42
C TYR A 167 -16.79 34.42 -22.61
N ASP A 168 -18.09 34.34 -22.86
CA ASP A 168 -18.81 35.06 -23.89
C ASP A 168 -19.46 36.37 -23.39
N GLY A 169 -19.32 36.71 -22.11
CA GLY A 169 -19.86 37.88 -21.46
C GLY A 169 -21.38 37.90 -21.29
N ARG A 170 -22.12 36.84 -21.65
CA ARG A 170 -23.57 36.80 -21.67
C ARG A 170 -24.19 36.35 -20.35
N ASN A 171 -23.49 35.53 -19.60
CA ASN A 171 -23.92 34.91 -18.36
C ASN A 171 -22.99 35.30 -17.20
N LYS A 172 -23.48 35.06 -15.99
CA LYS A 172 -22.65 35.12 -14.77
C LYS A 172 -22.34 33.70 -14.31
N GLU A 173 -21.07 33.44 -13.99
CA GLU A 173 -20.61 32.20 -13.37
C GLU A 173 -19.87 32.52 -12.05
N PRO A 174 -19.82 31.57 -11.08
CA PRO A 174 -19.08 31.76 -9.85
C PRO A 174 -17.56 31.75 -10.12
N ILE A 175 -16.81 32.65 -9.44
CA ILE A 175 -15.35 32.59 -9.43
C ILE A 175 -14.91 31.30 -8.75
N THR A 176 -15.39 31.10 -7.50
CA THR A 176 -15.35 29.85 -6.73
C THR A 176 -16.71 29.62 -6.10
N LEU A 177 -17.04 28.37 -5.79
CA LEU A 177 -18.25 28.05 -5.04
C LEU A 177 -17.97 28.19 -3.52
N PRO A 178 -18.95 28.72 -2.73
CA PRO A 178 -18.77 28.86 -1.29
C PRO A 178 -18.93 27.51 -0.56
N ALA A 179 -17.95 26.64 -0.77
CA ALA A 179 -17.96 25.29 -0.22
C ALA A 179 -17.63 25.30 1.28
N LYS A 180 -18.59 24.91 2.13
CA LYS A 180 -18.46 24.85 3.60
C LYS A 180 -17.99 23.46 4.06
N PHE A 181 -17.06 22.86 3.35
CA PHE A 181 -16.49 21.53 3.65
C PHE A 181 -15.21 21.29 2.85
N PRO A 182 -14.20 20.54 3.36
CA PRO A 182 -12.97 20.21 2.64
C PRO A 182 -13.19 19.24 1.46
N LEU A 183 -13.88 19.68 0.41
CA LEU A 183 -14.24 18.86 -0.76
C LEU A 183 -13.03 18.30 -1.47
N LEU A 184 -11.93 19.07 -1.54
CA LEU A 184 -10.70 18.65 -2.18
C LEU A 184 -10.13 17.37 -1.56
N LEU A 185 -10.12 17.29 -0.24
CA LEU A 185 -9.61 16.12 0.49
C LEU A 185 -10.57 14.94 0.39
N THR A 186 -11.89 15.18 0.42
CA THR A 186 -12.86 14.08 0.35
C THR A 186 -12.90 13.44 -1.03
N GLN A 187 -12.82 14.24 -2.09
CA GLN A 187 -12.93 13.74 -3.47
C GLN A 187 -11.59 13.40 -4.10
N GLY A 188 -10.50 13.96 -3.58
CA GLY A 188 -9.22 13.94 -4.25
C GLY A 188 -9.25 14.63 -5.61
N ALA A 189 -8.08 14.91 -6.17
CA ALA A 189 -7.93 15.50 -7.48
C ALA A 189 -6.65 14.99 -8.16
N GLU A 190 -6.74 14.70 -9.44
CA GLU A 190 -5.57 14.37 -10.27
C GLU A 190 -5.59 15.22 -11.53
N GLY A 191 -4.47 15.84 -11.87
CA GLY A 191 -4.34 16.67 -13.05
C GLY A 191 -2.91 16.80 -13.51
N ILE A 192 -2.72 16.79 -14.81
CA ILE A 192 -1.42 16.98 -15.46
C ILE A 192 -1.48 18.29 -16.23
N ALA A 193 -0.63 19.22 -15.84
CA ALA A 193 -0.45 20.52 -16.51
C ALA A 193 0.91 20.58 -17.19
N VAL A 194 1.26 21.75 -17.73
CA VAL A 194 2.56 22.00 -18.33
C VAL A 194 3.58 22.30 -17.23
N GLY A 195 4.55 21.40 -17.03
CA GLY A 195 5.58 21.53 -15.99
C GLY A 195 5.12 21.26 -14.55
N LEU A 196 3.82 21.04 -14.34
CA LEU A 196 3.21 20.79 -13.04
C LEU A 196 2.24 19.61 -13.10
N SER A 197 2.07 18.94 -11.98
CA SER A 197 1.00 17.95 -11.79
C SER A 197 0.41 18.10 -10.40
N SER A 198 -0.86 17.76 -10.25
CA SER A 198 -1.53 17.63 -8.97
C SER A 198 -2.00 16.19 -8.80
N LYS A 199 -1.72 15.59 -7.65
CA LYS A 199 -2.22 14.26 -7.27
C LYS A 199 -2.56 14.25 -5.79
N ILE A 200 -3.78 14.64 -5.49
CA ILE A 200 -4.34 14.70 -4.14
C ILE A 200 -5.25 13.48 -3.98
N LEU A 201 -4.93 12.65 -2.99
CA LEU A 201 -5.65 11.39 -2.75
C LEU A 201 -6.95 11.67 -1.98
N PRO A 202 -8.01 10.88 -2.16
CA PRO A 202 -9.24 10.99 -1.39
C PRO A 202 -9.03 10.53 0.05
N HIS A 203 -9.79 11.15 0.99
CA HIS A 203 -9.80 10.84 2.42
C HIS A 203 -11.22 10.61 2.91
N ASN A 204 -11.35 9.91 4.02
CA ASN A 204 -12.64 9.56 4.59
C ASN A 204 -13.38 10.78 5.14
N LEU A 205 -14.68 10.90 4.82
CA LEU A 205 -15.54 12.03 5.24
C LEU A 205 -15.62 12.17 6.76
N ASN A 206 -15.74 11.05 7.49
CA ASN A 206 -15.83 11.07 8.95
C ASN A 206 -14.51 11.52 9.60
N GLU A 207 -13.38 11.05 9.07
CA GLU A 207 -12.07 11.43 9.57
C GLU A 207 -11.75 12.90 9.28
N ILE A 208 -12.17 13.42 8.13
CA ILE A 208 -12.07 14.85 7.81
C ILE A 208 -12.88 15.69 8.81
N CYS A 209 -14.13 15.30 9.13
CA CYS A 209 -14.93 15.99 10.14
C CYS A 209 -14.24 15.98 11.51
N GLN A 210 -13.73 14.83 11.94
CA GLN A 210 -13.02 14.70 13.22
C GLN A 210 -11.74 15.54 13.25
N ALA A 211 -10.92 15.48 12.19
CA ALA A 211 -9.71 16.28 12.08
C ALA A 211 -10.01 17.79 12.08
N ALA A 212 -11.10 18.23 11.44
CA ALA A 212 -11.56 19.62 11.47
C ALA A 212 -11.95 20.04 12.91
N ILE A 213 -12.65 19.19 13.65
CA ILE A 213 -13.05 19.45 15.05
C ILE A 213 -11.80 19.51 15.95
N HIS A 214 -10.83 18.58 15.79
CA HIS A 214 -9.57 18.58 16.52
C HIS A 214 -8.78 19.88 16.26
N TYR A 215 -8.67 20.28 14.98
CA TYR A 215 -8.02 21.54 14.62
C TYR A 215 -8.66 22.75 15.30
N LEU A 216 -10.00 22.86 15.30
CA LEU A 216 -10.74 23.95 15.92
C LEU A 216 -10.56 23.99 17.46
N LYS A 217 -10.34 22.83 18.07
CA LYS A 217 -10.03 22.67 19.51
C LYS A 217 -8.56 22.91 19.83
N GLY A 218 -7.68 23.08 18.83
CA GLY A 218 -6.23 23.16 19.01
C GLY A 218 -5.54 21.83 19.31
N GLU A 219 -6.19 20.72 19.02
CA GLU A 219 -5.67 19.36 19.19
C GLU A 219 -4.93 18.86 17.95
N PRO A 220 -3.94 17.97 18.10
CA PRO A 220 -3.25 17.38 16.95
C PRO A 220 -4.18 16.43 16.18
N PHE A 221 -4.01 16.38 14.88
CA PHE A 221 -4.72 15.46 14.00
C PHE A 221 -3.79 14.88 12.94
N THR A 222 -4.18 13.74 12.38
CA THR A 222 -3.52 13.11 11.23
C THR A 222 -4.59 12.60 10.28
N LEU A 223 -4.35 12.69 8.97
CA LEU A 223 -5.24 12.20 7.92
C LEU A 223 -4.48 11.27 6.98
N TYR A 224 -5.06 10.12 6.71
CA TYR A 224 -4.54 9.18 5.74
C TYR A 224 -5.57 8.91 4.64
N PRO A 225 -5.10 8.65 3.40
CA PRO A 225 -5.99 8.35 2.30
C PRO A 225 -6.95 7.19 2.58
N ASP A 226 -8.14 7.29 2.01
CA ASP A 226 -9.16 6.24 2.00
C ASP A 226 -9.69 6.09 0.57
N PHE A 227 -9.64 4.87 0.05
CA PHE A 227 -9.92 4.60 -1.36
C PHE A 227 -11.26 3.88 -1.54
N PRO A 228 -12.06 4.25 -2.53
CA PRO A 228 -13.33 3.58 -2.82
C PRO A 228 -13.16 2.13 -3.29
N THR A 229 -11.95 1.72 -3.67
CA THR A 229 -11.61 0.34 -4.06
C THR A 229 -11.18 -0.54 -2.89
N GLY A 230 -11.10 0.01 -1.66
CA GLY A 230 -10.60 -0.70 -0.49
C GLY A 230 -9.09 -0.95 -0.55
N GLY A 231 -8.67 -2.14 -0.18
CA GLY A 231 -7.26 -2.56 -0.12
C GLY A 231 -6.58 -2.16 1.19
N SER A 232 -5.28 -2.33 1.23
CA SER A 232 -4.44 -1.96 2.38
C SER A 232 -3.39 -0.92 1.98
N ILE A 233 -3.02 -0.04 2.91
CA ILE A 233 -2.01 1.00 2.68
C ILE A 233 -0.93 0.98 3.75
N ASP A 234 0.30 1.20 3.31
CA ASP A 234 1.44 1.50 4.18
C ASP A 234 1.76 2.99 4.09
N VAL A 235 1.61 3.66 5.23
CA VAL A 235 1.69 5.12 5.35
C VAL A 235 3.02 5.63 5.88
N GLU A 236 3.99 4.75 6.17
CA GLU A 236 5.28 5.11 6.79
C GLU A 236 5.99 6.26 6.05
N LYS A 237 5.90 6.29 4.72
CA LYS A 237 6.55 7.28 3.85
C LYS A 237 5.57 8.24 3.19
N TYR A 238 4.35 8.36 3.71
CA TYR A 238 3.31 9.21 3.12
C TYR A 238 3.65 10.71 3.14
N ASN A 239 4.35 11.16 4.19
CA ASN A 239 4.81 12.54 4.36
C ASN A 239 3.71 13.60 4.16
N ASP A 240 2.53 13.38 4.76
CA ASP A 240 1.37 14.29 4.72
C ASP A 240 0.99 14.74 3.29
N GLY A 241 1.14 13.86 2.30
CA GLY A 241 0.78 14.14 0.91
C GLY A 241 1.72 15.05 0.14
N GLN A 242 2.88 15.42 0.70
CA GLN A 242 3.87 16.26 0.03
C GLN A 242 4.57 15.54 -1.12
N ARG A 243 5.09 16.35 -2.05
CA ARG A 243 5.96 15.86 -3.13
C ARG A 243 7.18 15.15 -2.56
N GLY A 244 7.47 13.95 -3.05
CA GLY A 244 8.53 13.07 -2.55
C GLY A 244 8.04 12.03 -1.55
N GLY A 245 6.85 12.20 -0.97
CA GLY A 245 6.18 11.15 -0.23
C GLY A 245 5.79 9.96 -1.13
N THR A 246 5.65 8.79 -0.53
CA THR A 246 5.24 7.57 -1.24
C THR A 246 4.30 6.75 -0.36
N LEU A 247 3.22 6.31 -0.95
CA LEU A 247 2.23 5.42 -0.34
C LEU A 247 2.26 4.09 -1.08
N LYS A 248 2.44 2.98 -0.36
CA LYS A 248 2.27 1.64 -0.93
C LYS A 248 0.83 1.21 -0.75
N VAL A 249 0.24 0.66 -1.80
CA VAL A 249 -1.14 0.16 -1.80
C VAL A 249 -1.13 -1.29 -2.24
N ARG A 250 -1.74 -2.18 -1.45
CA ARG A 250 -1.87 -3.61 -1.73
C ARG A 250 -3.32 -4.00 -1.93
N ALA A 251 -3.54 -4.91 -2.87
CA ALA A 251 -4.78 -5.67 -2.99
C ALA A 251 -5.02 -6.52 -1.74
N LYS A 252 -6.27 -6.77 -1.41
CA LYS A 252 -6.62 -7.74 -0.36
C LYS A 252 -6.75 -9.12 -0.98
N ILE A 253 -5.83 -10.00 -0.63
CA ILE A 253 -5.75 -11.37 -1.12
C ILE A 253 -6.05 -12.32 0.03
N GLU A 254 -7.00 -13.22 -0.18
CA GLU A 254 -7.41 -14.24 0.79
C GLU A 254 -7.17 -15.63 0.21
N LYS A 255 -6.87 -16.58 1.07
CA LYS A 255 -6.74 -18.00 0.70
C LYS A 255 -8.12 -18.65 0.81
N LEU A 256 -8.69 -19.08 -0.31
CA LEU A 256 -9.94 -19.82 -0.35
C LEU A 256 -9.71 -21.29 0.02
N ASP A 257 -8.70 -21.89 -0.59
CA ASP A 257 -8.22 -23.25 -0.33
C ASP A 257 -6.73 -23.36 -0.70
N ASN A 258 -6.12 -24.53 -0.52
CA ASN A 258 -4.69 -24.75 -0.80
C ASN A 258 -4.30 -24.61 -2.30
N LYS A 259 -5.27 -24.40 -3.19
CA LYS A 259 -5.06 -24.32 -4.64
C LYS A 259 -5.65 -23.07 -5.26
N THR A 260 -6.38 -22.26 -4.48
CA THR A 260 -7.09 -21.10 -4.99
C THR A 260 -6.92 -19.91 -4.05
N LEU A 261 -6.38 -18.82 -4.59
CA LEU A 261 -6.36 -17.50 -3.95
C LEU A 261 -7.47 -16.63 -4.53
N VAL A 262 -8.04 -15.75 -3.71
CA VAL A 262 -9.09 -14.82 -4.13
C VAL A 262 -8.66 -13.40 -3.79
N ILE A 263 -8.72 -12.52 -4.78
CA ILE A 263 -8.52 -11.09 -4.60
C ILE A 263 -9.90 -10.47 -4.39
N LYS A 264 -10.12 -9.87 -3.21
CA LYS A 264 -11.39 -9.27 -2.79
C LYS A 264 -11.44 -7.76 -2.96
N GLU A 265 -10.29 -7.10 -2.90
CA GLU A 265 -10.17 -5.65 -3.06
C GLU A 265 -8.94 -5.35 -3.93
N ILE A 266 -9.04 -4.32 -4.77
CA ILE A 266 -8.00 -3.96 -5.73
C ILE A 266 -7.30 -2.65 -5.35
N PRO A 267 -6.03 -2.45 -5.72
CA PRO A 267 -5.33 -1.20 -5.47
C PRO A 267 -5.98 -0.01 -6.18
N PHE A 268 -5.97 1.13 -5.51
CA PHE A 268 -6.49 2.39 -6.08
C PHE A 268 -5.87 2.69 -7.46
N SER A 269 -6.68 3.21 -8.37
CA SER A 269 -6.33 3.48 -9.77
C SER A 269 -6.14 2.25 -10.67
N LYS A 270 -6.40 1.05 -10.18
CA LYS A 270 -6.44 -0.17 -11.00
C LYS A 270 -7.88 -0.66 -11.15
N THR A 271 -8.12 -1.39 -12.23
CA THR A 271 -9.38 -2.09 -12.48
C THR A 271 -9.13 -3.59 -12.48
N THR A 272 -10.19 -4.42 -12.31
CA THR A 272 -10.05 -5.89 -12.37
C THR A 272 -9.38 -6.32 -13.65
N THR A 273 -9.78 -5.75 -14.80
CA THR A 273 -9.18 -6.04 -16.10
C THR A 273 -7.69 -5.73 -16.13
N THR A 274 -7.26 -4.53 -15.71
CA THR A 274 -5.83 -4.15 -15.73
C THR A 274 -5.00 -4.97 -14.74
N LEU A 275 -5.59 -5.33 -13.61
CA LEU A 275 -4.93 -6.18 -12.61
C LEU A 275 -4.73 -7.61 -13.14
N ILE A 276 -5.76 -8.21 -13.72
CA ILE A 276 -5.69 -9.53 -14.35
C ILE A 276 -4.66 -9.54 -15.47
N ASP A 277 -4.64 -8.54 -16.36
CA ASP A 277 -3.62 -8.40 -17.40
C ASP A 277 -2.20 -8.35 -16.85
N SER A 278 -2.01 -7.65 -15.73
CA SER A 278 -0.73 -7.59 -15.02
C SER A 278 -0.31 -8.96 -14.49
N ILE A 279 -1.25 -9.68 -13.84
CA ILE A 279 -1.03 -11.04 -13.31
C ILE A 279 -0.70 -12.02 -14.46
N LEU A 280 -1.46 -12.00 -15.54
CA LEU A 280 -1.22 -12.86 -16.71
C LEU A 280 0.15 -12.60 -17.33
N LYS A 281 0.56 -11.35 -17.49
CA LYS A 281 1.91 -11.00 -17.94
C LYS A 281 3.01 -11.53 -17.01
N ALA A 282 2.76 -11.58 -15.71
CA ALA A 282 3.72 -12.15 -14.74
C ALA A 282 3.75 -13.69 -14.83
N ILE A 283 2.60 -14.33 -15.09
CA ILE A 283 2.51 -15.78 -15.35
C ILE A 283 3.26 -16.15 -16.63
N ASP A 284 3.02 -15.43 -17.74
CA ASP A 284 3.69 -15.66 -19.04
C ASP A 284 5.22 -15.53 -18.93
N LYS A 285 5.69 -14.60 -18.09
CA LYS A 285 7.12 -14.45 -17.77
C LYS A 285 7.64 -15.50 -16.78
N GLY A 286 6.80 -16.45 -16.32
CA GLY A 286 7.18 -17.47 -15.36
C GLY A 286 7.49 -16.96 -13.95
N LYS A 287 7.10 -15.72 -13.62
CA LYS A 287 7.30 -15.11 -12.28
C LYS A 287 6.28 -15.60 -11.27
N ILE A 288 5.08 -15.91 -11.74
CA ILE A 288 3.98 -16.45 -10.94
C ILE A 288 3.56 -17.78 -11.57
N LYS A 289 3.38 -18.82 -10.73
CA LYS A 289 2.96 -20.13 -11.18
C LYS A 289 1.50 -20.39 -10.87
N ALA A 290 0.64 -19.75 -11.62
CA ALA A 290 -0.79 -20.04 -11.63
C ALA A 290 -1.18 -20.73 -12.93
N ARG A 291 -2.21 -21.58 -12.84
CA ARG A 291 -2.76 -22.32 -13.98
C ARG A 291 -3.81 -21.52 -14.73
N LYS A 292 -4.60 -20.73 -14.00
CA LYS A 292 -5.75 -19.99 -14.52
C LYS A 292 -6.06 -18.80 -13.60
N VAL A 293 -6.61 -17.74 -14.19
CA VAL A 293 -7.17 -16.60 -13.46
C VAL A 293 -8.60 -16.41 -13.96
N ASP A 294 -9.57 -16.40 -13.05
CA ASP A 294 -11.00 -16.20 -13.35
C ASP A 294 -11.50 -14.92 -12.71
N ASP A 295 -12.24 -14.13 -13.47
CA ASP A 295 -12.93 -12.92 -12.99
C ASP A 295 -14.40 -13.26 -12.70
N ASN A 296 -14.76 -13.31 -11.43
CA ASN A 296 -16.13 -13.54 -10.96
C ASN A 296 -16.73 -12.25 -10.37
N THR A 297 -16.12 -11.11 -10.63
CA THR A 297 -16.53 -9.80 -10.11
C THR A 297 -17.96 -9.46 -10.52
N ALA A 298 -18.78 -9.14 -9.52
CA ALA A 298 -20.15 -8.68 -9.70
C ALA A 298 -20.35 -7.33 -8.98
N ALA A 299 -21.07 -7.29 -7.86
CA ALA A 299 -21.17 -6.10 -7.01
C ALA A 299 -19.87 -5.87 -6.21
N GLU A 300 -19.20 -6.95 -5.83
CA GLU A 300 -17.93 -6.97 -5.14
C GLU A 300 -16.86 -7.60 -6.03
N VAL A 301 -15.61 -7.23 -5.80
CA VAL A 301 -14.47 -7.81 -6.54
C VAL A 301 -14.27 -9.25 -6.10
N GLU A 302 -14.17 -10.16 -7.08
CA GLU A 302 -13.81 -11.55 -6.87
C GLU A 302 -12.96 -12.06 -8.05
N ILE A 303 -11.63 -11.98 -7.91
CA ILE A 303 -10.69 -12.53 -8.89
C ILE A 303 -10.06 -13.79 -8.28
N GLN A 304 -10.30 -14.94 -8.88
CA GLN A 304 -9.76 -16.22 -8.44
C GLN A 304 -8.48 -16.57 -9.20
N VAL A 305 -7.41 -16.83 -8.45
CA VAL A 305 -6.10 -17.25 -8.99
C VAL A 305 -5.89 -18.71 -8.62
N HIS A 306 -5.96 -19.62 -9.62
CA HIS A 306 -5.79 -21.06 -9.44
C HIS A 306 -4.33 -21.45 -9.53
N LEU A 307 -3.76 -21.96 -8.44
CA LEU A 307 -2.36 -22.34 -8.33
C LEU A 307 -2.05 -23.63 -9.10
N SER A 308 -0.80 -23.76 -9.54
CA SER A 308 -0.29 -25.03 -10.07
C SER A 308 -0.07 -26.01 -8.91
N PRO A 309 -0.20 -27.34 -9.11
CA PRO A 309 0.07 -28.34 -8.07
C PRO A 309 1.49 -28.20 -7.50
N GLY A 310 1.62 -28.32 -6.18
CA GLY A 310 2.90 -28.27 -5.48
C GLY A 310 3.49 -26.86 -5.33
N ILE A 311 2.67 -25.80 -5.45
CA ILE A 311 3.08 -24.41 -5.24
C ILE A 311 2.46 -23.91 -3.94
N SER A 312 3.28 -23.28 -3.11
CA SER A 312 2.87 -22.63 -1.87
C SER A 312 1.95 -21.43 -2.13
N SER A 313 0.86 -21.34 -1.39
CA SER A 313 -0.08 -20.21 -1.45
C SER A 313 0.58 -18.92 -0.93
N ASP A 314 1.29 -18.97 0.20
CA ASP A 314 1.96 -17.81 0.81
C ASP A 314 3.02 -17.24 -0.13
N LYS A 315 3.85 -18.11 -0.69
CA LYS A 315 4.87 -17.71 -1.67
C LYS A 315 4.27 -17.10 -2.94
N THR A 316 3.08 -17.57 -3.34
CA THR A 316 2.38 -16.99 -4.49
C THR A 316 1.75 -15.64 -4.17
N ILE A 317 1.26 -15.43 -2.94
CA ILE A 317 0.78 -14.12 -2.49
C ILE A 317 1.91 -13.10 -2.55
N ASP A 318 3.09 -13.44 -2.04
CA ASP A 318 4.27 -12.59 -2.14
C ASP A 318 4.70 -12.33 -3.59
N ALA A 319 4.61 -13.35 -4.45
CA ALA A 319 4.89 -13.21 -5.88
C ALA A 319 3.87 -12.29 -6.58
N LEU A 320 2.59 -12.34 -6.21
CA LEU A 320 1.57 -11.44 -6.71
C LEU A 320 1.89 -9.99 -6.34
N TYR A 321 2.29 -9.72 -5.10
CA TYR A 321 2.71 -8.38 -4.68
C TYR A 321 4.01 -7.92 -5.36
N ALA A 322 5.00 -8.82 -5.52
CA ALA A 322 6.31 -8.46 -6.08
C ALA A 322 6.31 -8.26 -7.61
N PHE A 323 5.46 -8.98 -8.36
CA PHE A 323 5.55 -9.07 -9.82
C PHE A 323 4.30 -8.64 -10.58
N SER A 324 3.25 -8.24 -9.89
CA SER A 324 2.02 -7.74 -10.51
C SER A 324 1.57 -6.42 -9.89
N ASP A 325 0.51 -5.84 -10.42
CA ASP A 325 -0.10 -4.63 -9.89
C ASP A 325 -0.92 -4.86 -8.61
N CYS A 326 -0.80 -6.05 -7.97
CA CYS A 326 -1.36 -6.29 -6.63
C CYS A 326 -0.71 -5.42 -5.55
N GLU A 327 0.53 -4.96 -5.73
CA GLU A 327 1.16 -3.88 -4.95
C GLU A 327 1.57 -2.77 -5.91
N ILE A 328 1.17 -1.54 -5.61
CA ILE A 328 1.58 -0.34 -6.35
C ILE A 328 2.10 0.74 -5.43
N ASN A 329 2.96 1.61 -5.97
CA ASN A 329 3.43 2.80 -5.29
C ASN A 329 2.71 4.03 -5.86
N ILE A 330 2.15 4.85 -4.98
CA ILE A 330 1.53 6.13 -5.33
C ILE A 330 2.36 7.26 -4.73
N SER A 331 2.78 8.20 -5.56
CA SER A 331 3.46 9.41 -5.11
C SER A 331 2.47 10.57 -5.12
N PRO A 332 2.02 11.06 -3.96
CA PRO A 332 1.14 12.22 -3.87
C PRO A 332 1.88 13.50 -4.25
N ASN A 333 1.14 14.51 -4.66
CA ASN A 333 1.63 15.85 -4.93
C ASN A 333 0.49 16.83 -4.77
N CYS A 334 0.38 17.44 -3.59
CA CYS A 334 -0.69 18.37 -3.29
C CYS A 334 -0.38 19.76 -3.88
N CYS A 335 -0.74 19.95 -5.15
CA CYS A 335 -0.63 21.22 -5.86
C CYS A 335 -2.03 21.78 -6.07
N VAL A 336 -2.27 23.02 -5.66
CA VAL A 336 -3.55 23.74 -5.73
C VAL A 336 -3.36 25.13 -6.29
N ILE A 337 -4.46 25.78 -6.73
CA ILE A 337 -4.45 27.21 -7.07
C ILE A 337 -4.94 28.01 -5.87
N GLU A 338 -4.10 28.93 -5.42
CA GLU A 338 -4.38 29.93 -4.41
C GLU A 338 -4.00 31.30 -4.96
N ASP A 339 -4.85 32.30 -4.87
CA ASP A 339 -4.61 33.66 -5.39
C ASP A 339 -4.06 33.70 -6.84
N ASN A 340 -4.62 32.89 -7.72
CA ASN A 340 -4.18 32.74 -9.13
C ASN A 340 -2.72 32.26 -9.30
N LYS A 341 -2.18 31.52 -8.32
CA LYS A 341 -0.86 30.92 -8.36
C LYS A 341 -0.91 29.44 -7.96
N PRO A 342 -0.10 28.58 -8.60
CA PRO A 342 0.06 27.22 -8.12
C PRO A 342 0.88 27.20 -6.83
N VAL A 343 0.36 26.55 -5.79
CA VAL A 343 1.01 26.41 -4.47
C VAL A 343 1.08 24.91 -4.13
N PHE A 344 2.17 24.50 -3.47
CA PHE A 344 2.36 23.15 -2.97
C PHE A 344 2.14 23.13 -1.45
N LEU A 345 1.18 22.37 -0.99
CA LEU A 345 0.76 22.32 0.40
C LEU A 345 0.84 20.87 0.94
N THR A 346 0.70 20.72 2.25
CA THR A 346 0.41 19.44 2.89
C THR A 346 -1.10 19.18 2.90
N VAL A 347 -1.50 17.94 3.14
CA VAL A 347 -2.92 17.60 3.37
C VAL A 347 -3.45 18.31 4.61
N SER A 348 -2.62 18.42 5.65
CA SER A 348 -2.95 19.16 6.88
C SER A 348 -3.15 20.64 6.62
N ASP A 349 -2.35 21.29 5.75
CA ASP A 349 -2.53 22.69 5.40
C ASP A 349 -3.81 22.93 4.61
N VAL A 350 -4.13 22.04 3.66
CA VAL A 350 -5.40 22.09 2.92
C VAL A 350 -6.60 21.95 3.87
N LEU A 351 -6.51 21.07 4.88
CA LEU A 351 -7.58 20.94 5.86
C LEU A 351 -7.76 22.24 6.65
N ARG A 352 -6.65 22.82 7.19
CA ARG A 352 -6.68 24.06 7.96
C ARG A 352 -7.30 25.19 7.14
N HIS A 353 -6.82 25.40 5.90
CA HIS A 353 -7.37 26.41 5.00
C HIS A 353 -8.88 26.21 4.76
N SER A 354 -9.31 24.96 4.47
CA SER A 354 -10.72 24.68 4.21
C SER A 354 -11.61 24.86 5.46
N VAL A 355 -11.10 24.58 6.67
CA VAL A 355 -11.83 24.80 7.92
C VAL A 355 -11.94 26.29 8.22
N ASP A 356 -10.88 27.06 8.04
CA ASP A 356 -10.88 28.51 8.24
C ASP A 356 -11.80 29.22 7.22
N SER A 357 -11.76 28.77 5.95
CA SER A 357 -12.70 29.25 4.90
C SER A 357 -14.15 28.89 5.26
N THR A 358 -14.40 27.68 5.76
CA THR A 358 -15.75 27.28 6.25
C THR A 358 -16.24 28.19 7.37
N MET A 359 -15.39 28.48 8.37
CA MET A 359 -15.72 29.42 9.45
C MET A 359 -16.02 30.81 8.92
N GLY A 360 -15.22 31.30 7.98
CA GLY A 360 -15.43 32.60 7.31
C GLY A 360 -16.76 32.66 6.56
N LEU A 361 -17.10 31.61 5.83
CA LEU A 361 -18.39 31.51 5.11
C LEU A 361 -19.59 31.45 6.05
N LEU A 362 -19.52 30.65 7.12
CA LEU A 362 -20.57 30.60 8.14
C LEU A 362 -20.74 31.94 8.81
N ARG A 363 -19.68 32.65 9.16
CA ARG A 363 -19.71 34.02 9.67
C ARG A 363 -20.39 34.96 8.70
N LYS A 364 -20.01 34.98 7.42
CA LYS A 364 -20.61 35.82 6.36
C LYS A 364 -22.12 35.54 6.20
N GLU A 365 -22.54 34.28 6.30
CA GLU A 365 -23.93 33.86 6.26
C GLU A 365 -24.72 34.45 7.45
N LEU A 366 -24.18 34.34 8.66
CA LEU A 366 -24.80 34.89 9.88
C LEU A 366 -24.88 36.42 9.84
N GLU A 367 -23.84 37.10 9.38
CA GLU A 367 -23.83 38.55 9.22
C GLU A 367 -24.87 39.03 8.20
N ILE A 368 -24.99 38.35 7.06
CA ILE A 368 -26.03 38.64 6.07
C ILE A 368 -27.41 38.42 6.67
N ARG A 369 -27.64 37.31 7.36
CA ARG A 369 -28.92 37.00 7.99
C ARG A 369 -29.27 38.01 9.07
N ARG A 370 -28.29 38.41 9.89
CA ARG A 370 -28.43 39.47 10.91
C ARG A 370 -28.86 40.77 10.28
N ASN A 371 -28.20 41.20 9.21
CA ASN A 371 -28.55 42.46 8.52
C ASN A 371 -29.92 42.40 7.90
N GLU A 372 -30.34 41.28 7.33
CA GLU A 372 -31.69 41.07 6.81
C GLU A 372 -32.75 41.18 7.92
N LEU A 373 -32.47 40.58 9.08
CA LEU A 373 -33.37 40.65 10.23
C LEU A 373 -33.43 42.06 10.82
N LEU A 374 -32.31 42.79 10.88
CA LEU A 374 -32.29 44.19 11.29
C LEU A 374 -33.12 45.05 10.35
N GLU A 375 -33.01 44.87 9.03
CA GLU A 375 -33.87 45.59 8.06
C GLU A 375 -35.34 45.21 8.18
N GLN A 376 -35.64 43.94 8.42
CA GLN A 376 -37.02 43.48 8.67
C GLN A 376 -37.58 44.05 9.95
N LEU A 377 -36.82 44.12 11.05
CA LEU A 377 -37.16 44.70 12.33
C LEU A 377 -37.39 46.20 12.19
N PHE A 378 -36.52 46.91 11.50
CA PHE A 378 -36.62 48.33 11.22
C PHE A 378 -37.89 48.64 10.47
N PHE A 379 -38.15 47.97 9.35
CA PHE A 379 -39.35 48.20 8.55
C PHE A 379 -40.63 47.83 9.29
N ALA A 380 -40.66 46.73 10.03
CA ALA A 380 -41.81 46.33 10.86
C ALA A 380 -42.10 47.36 11.98
N SER A 381 -41.08 47.98 12.54
CA SER A 381 -41.22 49.05 13.53
C SER A 381 -41.76 50.33 12.92
N LEU A 382 -41.28 50.72 11.73
CA LEU A 382 -41.83 51.85 10.96
C LEU A 382 -43.29 51.63 10.57
N GLU A 383 -43.63 50.45 10.01
CA GLU A 383 -45.02 50.10 9.63
C GLU A 383 -45.93 50.14 10.85
N LYS A 384 -45.51 49.59 12.00
CA LYS A 384 -46.26 49.63 13.24
C LYS A 384 -46.59 51.06 13.65
N ILE A 385 -45.59 51.95 13.74
CA ILE A 385 -45.79 53.36 14.14
C ILE A 385 -46.67 54.10 13.14
N PHE A 386 -46.37 53.91 11.83
CA PHE A 386 -47.18 54.55 10.76
C PHE A 386 -48.70 54.23 10.87
N ILE A 387 -49.01 52.96 11.25
CA ILE A 387 -50.45 52.53 11.40
C ILE A 387 -51.00 52.88 12.74
N GLU A 388 -50.27 52.71 13.86
CA GLU A 388 -50.77 53.02 15.23
C GLU A 388 -51.02 54.50 15.43
N GLU A 389 -50.08 55.36 14.99
CA GLU A 389 -50.20 56.81 15.05
C GLU A 389 -51.14 57.36 13.94
N ARG A 390 -51.63 56.46 13.07
CA ARG A 390 -52.55 56.78 11.97
C ARG A 390 -52.08 57.91 11.06
N ILE A 391 -50.77 58.01 10.85
CA ILE A 391 -50.13 59.04 10.03
C ILE A 391 -50.80 59.21 8.66
N TYR A 392 -51.25 58.10 8.08
CA TYR A 392 -51.93 58.01 6.79
C TYR A 392 -53.36 58.68 6.83
N LYS A 393 -53.87 59.11 8.02
CA LYS A 393 -55.12 59.80 8.18
C LYS A 393 -54.98 61.28 8.60
N ASP A 394 -53.77 61.79 8.69
CA ASP A 394 -53.54 63.18 9.02
C ASP A 394 -53.98 64.06 7.83
N LYS A 395 -54.71 65.21 8.15
CA LYS A 395 -55.18 66.17 7.11
C LYS A 395 -54.06 66.64 6.18
N LYS A 396 -52.88 66.93 6.71
CA LYS A 396 -51.68 67.32 5.94
C LYS A 396 -51.19 66.22 4.97
N PHE A 397 -51.42 64.97 5.31
CA PHE A 397 -51.10 63.83 4.44
C PHE A 397 -52.16 63.68 3.34
N GLU A 398 -53.43 63.74 3.69
CA GLU A 398 -54.53 63.63 2.73
C GLU A 398 -54.62 64.81 1.75
N GLU A 399 -54.20 66.01 2.16
CA GLU A 399 -54.18 67.24 1.34
C GLU A 399 -52.81 67.50 0.66
N ALA A 400 -51.85 66.55 0.76
CA ALA A 400 -50.56 66.70 0.13
C ALA A 400 -50.66 66.85 -1.39
N LYS A 401 -50.00 67.88 -1.93
CA LYS A 401 -50.07 68.21 -3.36
C LYS A 401 -49.32 67.27 -4.26
N ASP A 402 -48.26 66.65 -3.73
CA ASP A 402 -47.36 65.70 -4.41
C ASP A 402 -46.79 64.70 -3.42
N ILE A 403 -46.12 63.71 -3.97
CA ILE A 403 -45.46 62.64 -3.17
C ILE A 403 -44.38 63.19 -2.24
N ASP A 404 -43.68 64.26 -2.63
CA ASP A 404 -42.59 64.84 -1.86
C ASP A 404 -43.14 65.56 -0.61
N ALA A 405 -44.28 66.22 -0.73
CA ALA A 405 -44.94 66.79 0.42
C ALA A 405 -45.52 65.72 1.38
N ALA A 406 -46.04 64.63 0.87
CA ALA A 406 -46.40 63.44 1.67
C ALA A 406 -45.26 62.82 2.40
N VAL A 407 -44.11 62.62 1.72
CA VAL A 407 -42.84 62.09 2.31
C VAL A 407 -42.37 63.03 3.44
N ALA A 408 -42.32 64.34 3.20
CA ALA A 408 -41.86 65.31 4.18
C ALA A 408 -42.76 65.34 5.42
N HIS A 409 -44.07 65.17 5.23
CA HIS A 409 -44.98 65.09 6.35
C HIS A 409 -44.83 63.80 7.18
N VAL A 410 -44.64 62.65 6.50
CA VAL A 410 -44.37 61.34 7.18
C VAL A 410 -43.07 61.42 7.95
N ASP A 411 -42.01 62.01 7.36
CA ASP A 411 -40.74 62.19 8.00
C ASP A 411 -40.84 63.06 9.28
N ASP A 412 -41.54 64.20 9.21
CA ASP A 412 -41.78 65.08 10.34
C ASP A 412 -42.57 64.36 11.47
N ARG A 413 -43.55 63.55 11.14
CA ARG A 413 -44.33 62.75 12.09
C ARG A 413 -43.52 61.59 12.69
N LEU A 414 -42.56 61.10 12.04
CA LEU A 414 -41.61 60.05 12.54
C LEU A 414 -40.51 60.63 13.44
N GLU A 415 -40.28 61.96 13.46
CA GLU A 415 -39.17 62.59 14.20
C GLU A 415 -39.12 62.22 15.70
N PRO A 416 -40.21 62.13 16.48
CA PRO A 416 -40.15 61.68 17.87
C PRO A 416 -39.71 60.24 18.07
N PHE A 417 -39.82 59.37 17.03
CA PHE A 417 -39.51 57.96 17.07
C PHE A 417 -38.12 57.65 16.52
N LYS A 418 -37.49 58.54 15.72
CA LYS A 418 -36.19 58.35 15.10
C LYS A 418 -35.08 57.92 16.06
N PRO A 419 -34.99 58.45 17.30
CA PRO A 419 -33.93 58.00 18.25
C PRO A 419 -34.03 56.53 18.67
N HIS A 420 -35.16 55.87 18.43
CA HIS A 420 -35.40 54.47 18.79
C HIS A 420 -35.14 53.52 17.64
N PHE A 421 -34.84 54.04 16.46
CA PHE A 421 -34.57 53.22 15.30
C PHE A 421 -33.08 52.83 15.23
N ILE A 422 -32.83 51.72 14.59
CA ILE A 422 -31.48 51.12 14.43
C ILE A 422 -30.61 51.93 13.45
N ARG A 423 -31.23 52.60 12.50
CA ARG A 423 -30.61 53.51 11.50
C ARG A 423 -31.54 54.66 11.17
N GLU A 424 -30.98 55.65 10.47
CA GLU A 424 -31.77 56.78 9.95
C GLU A 424 -32.83 56.34 8.96
N VAL A 425 -33.99 57.02 9.01
CA VAL A 425 -35.08 56.81 8.07
C VAL A 425 -34.75 57.51 6.77
N THR A 426 -34.73 56.76 5.67
CA THR A 426 -34.46 57.32 4.33
C THR A 426 -35.75 57.65 3.60
N ARG A 427 -35.65 58.48 2.54
CA ARG A 427 -36.79 58.79 1.64
C ARG A 427 -37.39 57.49 1.06
N ASP A 428 -36.54 56.53 0.70
CA ASP A 428 -36.98 55.25 0.12
C ASP A 428 -37.77 54.38 1.13
N ASP A 429 -37.43 54.45 2.42
CA ASP A 429 -38.17 53.77 3.47
C ASP A 429 -39.58 54.35 3.60
N ILE A 430 -39.72 55.67 3.52
CA ILE A 430 -41.02 56.36 3.57
C ILE A 430 -41.82 56.03 2.31
N LEU A 431 -41.22 56.06 1.13
CA LEU A 431 -41.93 55.67 -0.10
C LEU A 431 -42.45 54.23 0.00
N ARG A 432 -41.67 53.34 0.58
CA ARG A 432 -42.07 51.94 0.83
C ARG A 432 -43.23 51.84 1.83
N LEU A 433 -43.32 52.75 2.82
CA LEU A 433 -44.48 52.85 3.71
C LEU A 433 -45.74 53.29 2.94
N LEU A 434 -45.61 54.22 1.98
CA LEU A 434 -46.71 54.70 1.16
C LEU A 434 -47.24 53.63 0.20
N GLU A 435 -46.49 52.64 -0.14
CA GLU A 435 -46.84 51.47 -0.96
C GLU A 435 -47.71 50.44 -0.19
N ILE A 436 -47.88 50.57 1.11
CA ILE A 436 -48.63 49.62 1.93
C ILE A 436 -50.08 49.60 1.49
N LYS A 437 -50.60 48.47 1.06
CA LYS A 437 -51.95 48.26 0.59
C LYS A 437 -52.97 48.47 1.72
N MET A 438 -54.03 49.19 1.45
CA MET A 438 -55.13 49.54 2.44
C MET A 438 -55.69 48.30 3.15
N HIS A 439 -55.80 47.14 2.50
CA HIS A 439 -56.29 45.92 3.14
C HIS A 439 -55.27 45.38 4.23
N ARG A 440 -54.03 45.73 4.16
CA ARG A 440 -52.99 45.38 5.18
C ARG A 440 -53.13 46.27 6.39
N ILE A 441 -53.46 47.55 6.18
CA ILE A 441 -53.81 48.52 7.26
C ILE A 441 -55.11 48.11 8.01
N LEU A 442 -56.15 47.71 7.26
CA LEU A 442 -57.41 47.28 7.83
C LEU A 442 -57.34 45.97 8.62
N LYS A 443 -56.40 45.06 8.22
CA LYS A 443 -56.17 43.78 8.87
C LYS A 443 -54.97 43.79 9.85
N PHE A 444 -54.49 45.02 10.16
CA PHE A 444 -53.32 45.11 11.05
C PHE A 444 -53.72 44.63 12.46
N ASN A 445 -52.94 43.67 12.96
CA ASN A 445 -53.09 43.13 14.29
C ASN A 445 -51.84 43.49 15.12
N LYS A 446 -52.03 44.37 16.10
CA LYS A 446 -50.92 44.83 16.96
C LYS A 446 -50.21 43.73 17.68
N ASP A 447 -50.95 42.73 18.17
CA ASP A 447 -50.33 41.61 18.92
C ASP A 447 -49.45 40.78 18.02
N LYS A 448 -49.88 40.48 16.79
CA LYS A 448 -49.05 39.76 15.80
C LYS A 448 -47.82 40.55 15.36
N ALA A 449 -47.93 41.88 15.22
CA ALA A 449 -46.79 42.74 14.91
C ALA A 449 -45.80 42.76 16.06
N ASN A 450 -46.24 42.82 17.31
CA ASN A 450 -45.41 42.75 18.49
C ASN A 450 -44.74 41.39 18.61
N ASP A 451 -45.48 40.28 18.42
CA ASP A 451 -44.92 38.92 18.43
C ASP A 451 -43.87 38.74 17.36
N PHE A 452 -44.06 39.32 16.17
CA PHE A 452 -43.02 39.29 15.10
C PHE A 452 -41.77 40.05 15.52
N ILE A 453 -41.93 41.28 16.06
CA ILE A 453 -40.79 42.09 16.55
C ILE A 453 -40.04 41.36 17.67
N VAL A 454 -40.74 40.74 18.62
CA VAL A 454 -40.15 40.02 19.73
C VAL A 454 -39.36 38.81 19.23
N ARG A 455 -39.94 37.99 18.30
CA ARG A 455 -39.24 36.83 17.69
C ARG A 455 -38.01 37.25 16.89
N THR A 456 -38.15 38.32 16.07
CA THR A 456 -37.03 38.82 15.28
C THR A 456 -35.89 39.33 16.18
N LYS A 457 -36.20 40.00 17.29
CA LYS A 457 -35.18 40.43 18.28
C LYS A 457 -34.53 39.24 18.98
N ALA A 458 -35.28 38.18 19.26
CA ALA A 458 -34.70 36.95 19.86
C ALA A 458 -33.77 36.26 18.88
N GLU A 459 -34.15 36.13 17.60
CA GLU A 459 -33.32 35.54 16.55
C GLU A 459 -32.04 36.38 16.32
N ILE A 460 -32.12 37.72 16.34
CA ILE A 460 -30.91 38.56 16.25
C ILE A 460 -29.95 38.32 17.43
N LYS A 461 -30.51 38.20 18.67
CA LYS A 461 -29.67 37.92 19.84
C LYS A 461 -28.98 36.56 19.77
N GLU A 462 -29.65 35.55 19.22
CA GLU A 462 -29.10 34.21 18.98
C GLU A 462 -27.95 34.29 17.95
N ILE A 463 -28.16 35.01 16.84
CA ILE A 463 -27.11 35.23 15.84
C ILE A 463 -25.94 36.03 16.42
N ASP A 464 -26.21 37.08 17.25
CA ASP A 464 -25.12 37.84 17.92
C ASP A 464 -24.31 36.95 18.86
N HIS A 465 -24.95 36.00 19.55
CA HIS A 465 -24.29 34.99 20.37
C HIS A 465 -23.42 34.08 19.50
N ASP A 466 -23.98 33.56 18.39
CA ASP A 466 -23.28 32.68 17.47
C ASP A 466 -22.07 33.36 16.83
N LEU A 467 -22.20 34.62 16.43
CA LEU A 467 -21.07 35.44 15.90
C LEU A 467 -19.96 35.67 16.93
N ALA A 468 -20.28 35.67 18.23
CA ALA A 468 -19.30 35.74 19.30
C ALA A 468 -18.60 34.40 19.58
N HIS A 469 -19.20 33.27 19.15
CA HIS A 469 -18.73 31.90 19.41
C HIS A 469 -18.57 31.09 18.12
N MET A 470 -17.89 31.66 17.13
CA MET A 470 -17.75 31.05 15.78
C MET A 470 -17.07 29.70 15.77
N THR A 471 -16.18 29.43 16.72
CA THR A 471 -15.53 28.10 16.85
C THR A 471 -16.58 27.04 17.16
N ASP A 472 -17.48 27.27 18.09
CA ASP A 472 -18.53 26.33 18.47
C ASP A 472 -19.53 26.13 17.33
N VAL A 473 -19.90 27.22 16.64
CA VAL A 473 -20.76 27.16 15.44
C VAL A 473 -20.13 26.27 14.36
N THR A 474 -18.83 26.42 14.14
CA THR A 474 -18.11 25.63 13.12
C THR A 474 -17.97 24.16 13.54
N ILE A 475 -17.73 23.88 14.82
CA ILE A 475 -17.72 22.51 15.34
C ILE A 475 -19.10 21.86 15.14
N ASN A 476 -20.17 22.54 15.54
CA ASN A 476 -21.53 22.04 15.35
C ASN A 476 -21.87 21.78 13.88
N TRP A 477 -21.34 22.59 12.97
CA TRP A 477 -21.47 22.37 11.52
C TRP A 477 -20.82 21.05 11.08
N PHE A 478 -19.59 20.77 11.48
CA PHE A 478 -18.91 19.51 11.14
C PHE A 478 -19.58 18.30 11.80
N GLU A 479 -20.06 18.43 13.05
CA GLU A 479 -20.85 17.37 13.72
C GLU A 479 -22.19 17.10 13.00
N PHE A 480 -22.84 18.15 12.51
CA PHE A 480 -24.04 18.02 11.68
C PHE A 480 -23.75 17.24 10.39
N ILE A 481 -22.69 17.60 9.67
CA ILE A 481 -22.29 16.89 8.44
C ILE A 481 -21.98 15.43 8.74
N GLN A 482 -21.19 15.15 9.77
CA GLN A 482 -20.84 13.80 10.17
C GLN A 482 -22.07 12.96 10.56
N THR A 483 -22.98 13.52 11.34
CA THR A 483 -24.20 12.83 11.78
C THR A 483 -25.14 12.52 10.62
N LYS A 484 -25.30 13.46 9.69
CA LYS A 484 -26.26 13.37 8.59
C LYS A 484 -25.77 12.48 7.45
N TYR A 485 -24.48 12.54 7.12
CA TYR A 485 -23.91 11.90 5.93
C TYR A 485 -22.86 10.82 6.24
N GLY A 486 -22.26 10.83 7.42
CA GLY A 486 -21.12 9.97 7.74
C GLY A 486 -21.42 8.47 7.77
N LYS A 487 -22.66 8.07 8.02
CA LYS A 487 -23.05 6.63 8.08
C LYS A 487 -22.89 5.91 6.74
N GLU A 488 -23.03 6.64 5.64
CA GLU A 488 -22.93 6.10 4.27
C GLU A 488 -21.48 6.04 3.77
N HIS A 489 -20.52 6.61 4.54
CA HIS A 489 -19.12 6.73 4.19
C HIS A 489 -18.19 6.12 5.26
N PRO A 490 -18.27 4.79 5.55
CA PRO A 490 -17.31 4.13 6.42
C PRO A 490 -15.91 4.12 5.76
N ARG A 491 -14.85 3.97 6.56
CA ARG A 491 -13.51 3.75 6.02
C ARG A 491 -13.44 2.37 5.34
N LEU A 492 -12.91 2.35 4.12
CA LEU A 492 -12.78 1.13 3.31
C LEU A 492 -11.34 0.61 3.29
N THR A 493 -10.36 1.50 3.28
CA THR A 493 -8.95 1.13 3.15
C THR A 493 -8.32 0.84 4.50
N GLU A 494 -7.66 -0.31 4.65
CA GLU A 494 -7.00 -0.72 5.88
C GLU A 494 -5.58 -0.14 5.96
N ILE A 495 -5.21 0.42 7.12
CA ILE A 495 -3.84 0.93 7.36
C ILE A 495 -3.02 -0.17 8.01
N ARG A 496 -1.93 -0.58 7.34
CA ARG A 496 -0.99 -1.60 7.82
C ARG A 496 0.46 -1.22 7.52
N SER A 497 1.40 -1.68 8.30
CA SER A 497 2.80 -1.74 7.88
C SER A 497 3.02 -2.97 6.99
N PHE A 498 3.77 -2.82 5.91
CA PHE A 498 4.05 -3.93 5.00
C PHE A 498 5.46 -4.47 5.20
N ASP A 499 5.57 -5.79 5.35
CA ASP A 499 6.85 -6.46 5.27
C ASP A 499 7.50 -6.23 3.91
N THR A 500 8.83 -6.05 3.92
CA THR A 500 9.58 -5.86 2.69
C THR A 500 9.73 -7.20 1.96
N ILE A 501 9.01 -7.36 0.85
CA ILE A 501 9.13 -8.55 0.00
C ILE A 501 10.38 -8.42 -0.88
N GLU A 502 11.36 -9.28 -0.65
CA GLU A 502 12.54 -9.38 -1.52
C GLU A 502 12.18 -10.24 -2.75
N ALA A 503 12.01 -9.60 -3.90
CA ALA A 503 11.65 -10.27 -5.15
C ALA A 503 12.55 -11.47 -5.49
N THR A 504 13.82 -11.44 -5.09
CA THR A 504 14.77 -12.53 -5.30
C THR A 504 14.52 -13.77 -4.44
N LYS A 505 13.84 -13.62 -3.30
CA LYS A 505 13.45 -14.76 -2.45
C LYS A 505 12.17 -15.44 -2.93
N VAL A 506 11.31 -14.66 -3.59
CA VAL A 506 9.98 -15.12 -4.00
C VAL A 506 9.97 -15.70 -5.41
N VAL A 507 10.87 -15.22 -6.29
CA VAL A 507 10.95 -15.71 -7.65
C VAL A 507 11.44 -17.15 -7.68
N GLU A 508 10.74 -18.00 -8.41
CA GLU A 508 11.18 -19.37 -8.60
C GLU A 508 12.30 -19.48 -9.65
N ALA A 509 13.24 -20.40 -9.40
CA ALA A 509 14.34 -20.71 -10.29
C ALA A 509 13.84 -21.50 -11.53
N ASN A 510 13.27 -20.80 -12.50
CA ASN A 510 12.66 -21.36 -13.71
C ASN A 510 13.63 -21.50 -14.89
N GLU A 511 14.83 -20.95 -14.77
CA GLU A 511 15.87 -21.00 -15.76
C GLU A 511 17.03 -21.91 -15.31
N LYS A 512 17.81 -22.43 -16.26
CA LYS A 512 18.98 -23.23 -16.01
C LYS A 512 20.25 -22.49 -16.40
N LEU A 513 21.17 -22.32 -15.46
CA LEU A 513 22.45 -21.66 -15.68
C LEU A 513 23.47 -22.68 -16.18
N TYR A 514 24.23 -22.32 -17.22
CA TYR A 514 25.28 -23.10 -17.80
C TYR A 514 26.57 -22.31 -17.90
N ILE A 515 27.72 -23.02 -17.92
CA ILE A 515 29.04 -22.43 -18.08
C ILE A 515 29.86 -23.14 -19.16
N ASN A 516 30.49 -22.36 -20.04
CA ASN A 516 31.58 -22.82 -20.90
C ASN A 516 32.92 -22.32 -20.35
N ARG A 517 33.60 -23.18 -19.58
CA ARG A 517 34.87 -22.82 -18.92
C ARG A 517 36.02 -22.63 -19.90
N GLN A 518 35.98 -23.25 -21.10
CA GLN A 518 37.02 -23.14 -22.12
C GLN A 518 36.99 -21.81 -22.83
N GLU A 519 35.78 -21.38 -23.22
CA GLU A 519 35.55 -20.11 -23.91
C GLU A 519 35.35 -18.95 -22.97
N GLY A 520 34.97 -19.21 -21.71
CA GLY A 520 34.76 -18.20 -20.68
C GLY A 520 33.38 -17.52 -20.73
N PHE A 521 32.32 -18.27 -21.09
CA PHE A 521 30.94 -17.76 -21.13
C PHE A 521 30.08 -18.44 -20.07
N VAL A 522 29.15 -17.64 -19.50
CA VAL A 522 28.11 -18.10 -18.59
C VAL A 522 26.76 -17.58 -19.10
N GLY A 523 25.67 -18.34 -18.93
CA GLY A 523 24.33 -17.89 -19.27
C GLY A 523 23.31 -19.01 -19.41
N THR A 524 22.03 -18.62 -19.54
CA THR A 524 20.90 -19.54 -19.66
C THR A 524 20.75 -20.12 -21.08
N GLY A 525 21.24 -19.41 -22.09
CA GLY A 525 21.21 -19.85 -23.49
C GLY A 525 22.24 -20.94 -23.87
N LEU A 526 23.18 -21.28 -22.98
CA LEU A 526 24.31 -22.22 -23.24
C LEU A 526 23.92 -23.69 -22.98
N LYS A 527 22.79 -24.15 -23.47
CA LYS A 527 22.15 -25.44 -23.14
C LYS A 527 23.02 -26.69 -23.48
N LYS A 528 24.15 -26.55 -24.24
CA LYS A 528 25.06 -27.63 -24.60
C LYS A 528 26.28 -27.70 -23.69
N ASP A 529 26.47 -26.74 -22.82
CA ASP A 529 27.62 -26.61 -21.94
C ASP A 529 27.37 -27.21 -20.54
N GLU A 530 28.30 -27.07 -19.63
CA GLU A 530 28.22 -27.58 -18.25
C GLU A 530 27.06 -26.92 -17.49
N PHE A 531 26.10 -27.71 -16.98
CA PHE A 531 25.04 -27.22 -16.10
C PHE A 531 25.62 -26.82 -14.73
N VAL A 532 25.22 -25.64 -14.23
CA VAL A 532 25.68 -25.13 -12.94
C VAL A 532 24.60 -25.30 -11.88
N CYS A 533 23.44 -24.65 -12.07
CA CYS A 533 22.33 -24.66 -11.13
C CYS A 533 21.06 -24.11 -11.80
N ASN A 534 19.92 -24.23 -11.12
CA ASN A 534 18.73 -23.51 -11.50
C ASN A 534 18.85 -22.06 -10.99
N CYS A 535 18.30 -21.11 -11.74
CA CYS A 535 18.31 -19.69 -11.43
C CYS A 535 17.09 -19.00 -12.00
N SER A 536 16.93 -17.72 -11.69
CA SER A 536 15.97 -16.82 -12.29
C SER A 536 16.68 -15.76 -13.14
N ASP A 537 15.96 -15.12 -14.05
CA ASP A 537 16.44 -13.98 -14.86
C ASP A 537 16.76 -12.73 -14.03
N ILE A 538 16.25 -12.65 -12.79
CA ILE A 538 16.53 -11.55 -11.86
C ILE A 538 17.64 -11.85 -10.86
N ASP A 539 18.19 -13.07 -10.87
CA ASP A 539 19.26 -13.47 -9.96
C ASP A 539 20.58 -12.80 -10.33
N ASP A 540 21.40 -12.60 -9.32
CA ASP A 540 22.82 -12.31 -9.48
C ASP A 540 23.61 -13.62 -9.32
N ILE A 541 24.72 -13.76 -10.03
CA ILE A 541 25.63 -14.88 -9.92
C ILE A 541 27.01 -14.41 -9.49
N ILE A 542 27.63 -15.18 -8.56
CA ILE A 542 28.99 -14.94 -8.13
C ILE A 542 29.93 -15.88 -8.86
N ILE A 543 31.06 -15.36 -9.36
CA ILE A 543 32.03 -16.07 -10.17
C ILE A 543 33.40 -15.90 -9.54
N PHE A 544 34.06 -17.03 -9.19
CA PHE A 544 35.41 -17.06 -8.65
C PHE A 544 36.39 -17.56 -9.68
N TYR A 545 37.57 -16.95 -9.70
CA TYR A 545 38.66 -17.26 -10.64
C TYR A 545 39.88 -17.82 -9.95
N ARG A 546 40.66 -18.56 -10.70
CA ARG A 546 41.88 -19.20 -10.20
C ARG A 546 42.98 -18.22 -9.77
N ASP A 547 42.98 -17.00 -10.29
CA ASP A 547 43.93 -15.95 -9.91
C ASP A 547 43.55 -15.26 -8.59
N GLY A 548 42.42 -15.68 -7.98
CA GLY A 548 41.92 -15.16 -6.71
C GLY A 548 41.00 -13.96 -6.83
N LYS A 549 40.59 -13.62 -8.03
CA LYS A 549 39.54 -12.62 -8.24
C LYS A 549 38.16 -13.24 -8.16
N TYR A 550 37.18 -12.41 -7.91
CA TYR A 550 35.75 -12.74 -8.08
C TYR A 550 34.96 -11.52 -8.49
N LYS A 551 33.85 -11.74 -9.13
CA LYS A 551 32.88 -10.71 -9.47
C LYS A 551 31.45 -11.25 -9.36
N ILE A 552 30.48 -10.31 -9.22
CA ILE A 552 29.04 -10.61 -9.19
C ILE A 552 28.41 -9.89 -10.36
N ILE A 553 27.65 -10.62 -11.16
CA ILE A 553 26.95 -10.11 -12.35
C ILE A 553 25.52 -10.61 -12.37
N ARG A 554 24.67 -9.94 -13.14
CA ARG A 554 23.30 -10.39 -13.38
C ARG A 554 23.27 -11.60 -14.31
N VAL A 555 22.31 -12.50 -14.09
CA VAL A 555 22.01 -13.59 -15.03
C VAL A 555 21.63 -13.01 -16.40
N ALA A 556 22.15 -13.59 -17.47
CA ALA A 556 21.84 -13.23 -18.86
C ALA A 556 21.90 -14.48 -19.75
N ASP A 557 21.35 -14.37 -20.95
CA ASP A 557 21.36 -15.50 -21.90
C ASP A 557 22.78 -16.00 -22.25
N LYS A 558 23.71 -15.07 -22.46
CA LYS A 558 25.11 -15.37 -22.70
C LYS A 558 25.98 -14.15 -22.40
N ILE A 559 26.88 -14.28 -21.43
CA ILE A 559 27.80 -13.21 -21.04
C ILE A 559 29.25 -13.74 -20.99
N PHE A 560 30.20 -12.97 -21.51
CA PHE A 560 31.60 -13.28 -21.38
C PHE A 560 32.13 -12.91 -20.00
N VAL A 561 32.62 -13.87 -19.28
CA VAL A 561 33.11 -13.69 -17.91
C VAL A 561 34.62 -13.88 -17.77
N GLY A 562 35.27 -14.37 -18.81
CA GLY A 562 36.71 -14.67 -18.81
C GLY A 562 37.00 -16.15 -18.53
N LYS A 563 38.27 -16.51 -18.74
CA LYS A 563 38.77 -17.91 -18.57
C LYS A 563 39.23 -18.14 -17.11
N ASN A 564 39.54 -19.39 -16.78
CA ASN A 564 40.03 -19.81 -15.45
C ASN A 564 38.98 -19.69 -14.30
N VAL A 565 37.72 -19.78 -14.61
CA VAL A 565 36.63 -19.83 -13.63
C VAL A 565 36.74 -21.13 -12.82
N ILE A 566 36.76 -21.04 -11.48
CA ILE A 566 36.79 -22.18 -10.58
C ILE A 566 35.44 -22.52 -10.01
N HIS A 567 34.59 -21.50 -9.74
CA HIS A 567 33.27 -21.69 -9.17
C HIS A 567 32.29 -20.64 -9.68
N VAL A 568 31.02 -21.06 -9.88
CA VAL A 568 29.88 -20.18 -10.21
C VAL A 568 28.66 -20.69 -9.44
N GLN A 569 27.92 -19.79 -8.83
CA GLN A 569 26.63 -20.10 -8.20
C GLN A 569 25.73 -18.87 -8.18
N VAL A 570 24.42 -19.06 -7.91
CA VAL A 570 23.50 -17.96 -7.60
C VAL A 570 23.98 -17.29 -6.32
N PHE A 571 24.02 -15.96 -6.34
CA PHE A 571 24.40 -15.13 -5.20
C PHE A 571 23.17 -14.60 -4.47
N LYS A 572 23.08 -14.83 -3.17
CA LYS A 572 22.04 -14.27 -2.30
C LYS A 572 22.64 -13.09 -1.52
N LYS A 573 22.04 -11.90 -1.69
CA LYS A 573 22.47 -10.70 -0.96
C LYS A 573 22.19 -10.86 0.53
N ASN A 574 23.11 -10.36 1.39
CA ASN A 574 23.03 -10.46 2.85
C ASN A 574 23.07 -11.89 3.41
N ASP A 575 23.40 -12.90 2.61
CA ASP A 575 23.57 -14.27 3.08
C ASP A 575 24.84 -14.40 3.91
N LYS A 576 24.70 -14.54 5.23
CA LYS A 576 25.78 -14.77 6.20
C LYS A 576 26.10 -16.25 6.37
N ARG A 577 25.26 -17.17 5.83
CA ARG A 577 25.46 -18.63 6.01
C ARG A 577 26.36 -19.23 4.94
N THR A 578 26.27 -18.78 3.70
CA THR A 578 27.21 -19.27 2.64
C THR A 578 28.64 -18.85 2.94
N THR A 579 29.48 -19.82 3.28
CA THR A 579 30.88 -19.63 3.65
C THR A 579 31.78 -20.22 2.61
N TYR A 580 32.79 -19.48 2.18
CA TYR A 580 33.78 -19.91 1.22
C TYR A 580 35.07 -20.31 1.94
N ASN A 581 35.48 -21.57 1.77
CA ASN A 581 36.71 -22.11 2.33
C ASN A 581 37.80 -22.11 1.25
N VAL A 582 38.93 -21.46 1.49
CA VAL A 582 39.96 -21.20 0.46
C VAL A 582 41.35 -21.45 0.97
N VAL A 583 42.15 -22.13 0.15
CA VAL A 583 43.64 -22.13 0.26
C VAL A 583 44.21 -21.46 -0.97
N TYR A 584 45.04 -20.45 -0.79
CA TYR A 584 45.68 -19.74 -1.89
C TYR A 584 47.20 -19.58 -1.69
N LYS A 585 47.94 -19.49 -2.80
CA LYS A 585 49.36 -19.15 -2.84
C LYS A 585 49.53 -17.67 -3.08
N ASP A 586 50.25 -16.98 -2.21
CA ASP A 586 50.68 -15.60 -2.43
C ASP A 586 51.78 -15.53 -3.46
N GLY A 587 51.59 -14.80 -4.51
CA GLY A 587 52.49 -14.74 -5.66
C GLY A 587 53.86 -14.13 -5.37
N LYS A 588 53.95 -13.17 -4.46
CA LYS A 588 55.18 -12.47 -4.07
C LYS A 588 56.03 -13.31 -3.11
N SER A 589 55.40 -13.87 -2.07
CA SER A 589 56.13 -14.62 -1.01
C SER A 589 56.21 -16.12 -1.29
N GLY A 590 55.38 -16.68 -2.16
CA GLY A 590 55.27 -18.13 -2.41
C GLY A 590 54.63 -18.90 -1.25
N ILE A 591 54.18 -18.23 -0.19
CA ILE A 591 53.56 -18.81 1.03
C ILE A 591 52.10 -19.15 0.72
N TYR A 592 51.65 -20.25 1.31
CA TYR A 592 50.24 -20.66 1.21
C TYR A 592 49.46 -20.23 2.45
N PHE A 593 48.29 -19.66 2.21
CA PHE A 593 47.38 -19.19 3.24
C PHE A 593 46.04 -19.91 3.14
N ILE A 594 45.38 -20.12 4.31
CA ILE A 594 44.04 -20.69 4.46
C ILE A 594 43.13 -19.64 5.11
N LYS A 595 41.93 -19.55 4.62
CA LYS A 595 40.89 -18.67 5.22
C LYS A 595 39.48 -19.14 4.93
N ARG A 596 38.55 -18.66 5.76
CA ARG A 596 37.11 -18.74 5.55
C ARG A 596 36.55 -17.33 5.48
N PHE A 597 35.58 -17.10 4.61
CA PHE A 597 34.95 -15.79 4.50
C PHE A 597 33.55 -15.89 3.87
N ASN A 598 32.72 -14.88 4.11
CA ASN A 598 31.41 -14.70 3.50
C ASN A 598 31.46 -13.49 2.56
N VAL A 599 30.52 -13.44 1.61
CA VAL A 599 30.31 -12.29 0.73
C VAL A 599 28.88 -11.81 0.93
N THR A 600 28.70 -10.73 1.68
CA THR A 600 27.36 -10.16 2.00
C THR A 600 27.02 -8.95 1.14
N ASN A 601 28.01 -8.06 0.90
CA ASN A 601 27.86 -6.82 0.17
C ASN A 601 28.69 -6.78 -1.11
N PHE A 602 28.16 -6.19 -2.17
CA PHE A 602 28.82 -6.12 -3.47
C PHE A 602 28.32 -4.93 -4.31
N THR A 603 29.15 -4.54 -5.28
CA THR A 603 28.77 -3.72 -6.42
C THR A 603 28.80 -4.61 -7.66
N ARG A 604 27.75 -4.61 -8.48
CA ARG A 604 27.68 -5.40 -9.72
C ARG A 604 28.82 -5.01 -10.65
N ASP A 605 29.33 -6.00 -11.39
CA ASP A 605 30.39 -5.88 -12.41
C ASP A 605 31.76 -5.44 -11.85
N LYS A 606 31.87 -5.14 -10.55
CA LYS A 606 33.14 -4.83 -9.90
C LYS A 606 33.92 -6.10 -9.61
N GLU A 607 35.22 -6.10 -9.96
CA GLU A 607 36.14 -7.16 -9.59
C GLU A 607 36.69 -6.94 -8.18
N TYR A 608 36.69 -7.99 -7.38
CA TYR A 608 37.26 -8.05 -6.03
C TYR A 608 38.36 -9.08 -5.98
N ASP A 609 39.33 -8.86 -5.09
CA ASP A 609 40.47 -9.79 -4.91
C ASP A 609 40.43 -10.41 -3.51
N LEU A 610 40.57 -11.73 -3.42
CA LEU A 610 40.60 -12.45 -2.17
C LEU A 610 42.03 -12.82 -1.74
N THR A 611 43.06 -12.48 -2.54
CA THR A 611 44.46 -12.91 -2.32
C THR A 611 45.42 -11.79 -1.93
N GLN A 612 45.01 -10.59 -1.64
CA GLN A 612 45.84 -9.39 -1.41
C GLN A 612 46.35 -8.70 -2.69
N GLY A 613 45.87 -9.06 -3.86
CA GLY A 613 46.13 -8.37 -5.12
C GLY A 613 47.57 -8.48 -5.66
N LYS A 614 48.40 -9.41 -5.16
CA LYS A 614 49.79 -9.54 -5.60
C LYS A 614 49.88 -10.35 -6.89
N PRO A 615 50.72 -9.94 -7.87
CA PRO A 615 50.89 -10.67 -9.11
C PRO A 615 51.25 -12.15 -8.87
N ASN A 616 50.73 -13.05 -9.71
CA ASN A 616 50.94 -14.51 -9.65
C ASN A 616 50.36 -15.20 -8.40
N SER A 617 49.47 -14.52 -7.65
CA SER A 617 48.69 -15.21 -6.62
C SER A 617 47.70 -16.18 -7.27
N ARG A 618 47.43 -17.30 -6.60
CA ARG A 618 46.62 -18.36 -7.18
C ARG A 618 45.87 -19.15 -6.12
N VAL A 619 44.58 -19.36 -6.32
CA VAL A 619 43.74 -20.28 -5.53
C VAL A 619 44.12 -21.72 -5.89
N VAL A 620 44.39 -22.53 -4.87
CA VAL A 620 44.79 -23.95 -5.00
C VAL A 620 43.74 -24.90 -4.43
N TYR A 621 42.85 -24.42 -3.56
CA TYR A 621 41.70 -25.15 -3.05
C TYR A 621 40.54 -24.15 -2.82
N PHE A 622 39.32 -24.58 -3.14
CA PHE A 622 38.14 -23.77 -3.01
C PHE A 622 36.91 -24.65 -2.80
N THR A 623 36.09 -24.33 -1.80
CA THR A 623 34.73 -24.87 -1.63
C THR A 623 33.78 -23.79 -1.25
N ALA A 624 32.50 -23.96 -1.65
CA ALA A 624 31.39 -23.10 -1.26
C ALA A 624 30.44 -23.92 -0.38
N ASN A 625 30.21 -23.46 0.83
CA ASN A 625 29.52 -24.18 1.89
C ASN A 625 28.26 -23.41 2.29
N PRO A 626 27.03 -23.84 1.86
CA PRO A 626 25.80 -23.06 2.01
C PRO A 626 25.35 -22.85 3.45
N ASN A 627 25.81 -23.67 4.39
CA ASN A 627 25.49 -23.59 5.79
C ASN A 627 26.74 -23.49 6.69
N GLY A 628 27.85 -22.94 6.18
CA GLY A 628 29.05 -22.76 6.97
C GLY A 628 29.73 -24.05 7.35
N GLU A 629 29.62 -25.12 6.55
CA GLU A 629 30.24 -26.41 6.77
C GLU A 629 31.78 -26.25 6.74
N ALA A 630 32.45 -27.01 7.61
CA ALA A 630 33.90 -26.95 7.77
C ALA A 630 34.50 -28.32 7.52
N GLU A 631 34.95 -28.51 6.29
CA GLU A 631 35.61 -29.75 5.90
C GLU A 631 37.03 -29.86 6.43
N VAL A 632 37.51 -31.13 6.57
CA VAL A 632 38.92 -31.45 6.84
C VAL A 632 39.64 -31.77 5.55
N ILE A 633 40.75 -31.08 5.30
CA ILE A 633 41.60 -31.27 4.11
C ILE A 633 42.94 -31.89 4.42
N LYS A 634 43.42 -32.78 3.52
CA LYS A 634 44.76 -33.36 3.53
C LYS A 634 45.62 -32.67 2.50
N ILE A 635 46.68 -32.03 2.97
CA ILE A 635 47.64 -31.27 2.17
C ILE A 635 48.89 -32.09 2.03
N THR A 636 49.29 -32.47 0.82
CA THR A 636 50.53 -33.16 0.53
C THR A 636 51.54 -32.12 0.02
N LEU A 637 52.69 -32.03 0.68
CA LEU A 637 53.79 -31.15 0.28
C LEU A 637 54.65 -31.81 -0.81
N GLU A 638 55.32 -30.98 -1.61
CA GLU A 638 56.33 -31.49 -2.54
C GLU A 638 57.46 -32.14 -1.78
N PRO A 639 58.00 -33.33 -2.27
CA PRO A 639 59.11 -34.02 -1.62
C PRO A 639 60.39 -33.15 -1.59
N ASP A 640 61.07 -33.16 -0.45
CA ASP A 640 62.37 -32.51 -0.33
C ASP A 640 63.38 -33.26 -1.20
N PRO A 641 64.09 -32.59 -2.11
CA PRO A 641 65.09 -33.23 -2.96
C PRO A 641 66.17 -33.98 -2.18
N SER A 642 66.47 -33.55 -0.94
CA SER A 642 67.40 -34.19 -0.03
C SER A 642 66.84 -35.44 0.69
N LYS A 643 65.48 -35.61 0.71
CA LYS A 643 64.77 -36.71 1.37
C LYS A 643 63.57 -37.21 0.52
N PRO A 644 63.80 -37.76 -0.67
CA PRO A 644 62.70 -37.98 -1.65
C PRO A 644 61.68 -39.06 -1.23
N ARG A 645 61.94 -39.87 -0.21
CA ARG A 645 60.98 -40.89 0.29
C ARG A 645 60.09 -40.45 1.44
N GLN A 646 60.18 -39.18 1.90
CA GLN A 646 59.41 -38.68 3.02
C GLN A 646 58.23 -37.89 2.51
N ASN A 647 57.03 -38.50 2.45
CA ASN A 647 55.76 -37.80 2.20
C ASN A 647 55.37 -37.05 3.44
N ILE A 648 55.32 -35.68 3.36
CA ILE A 648 54.90 -34.86 4.46
C ILE A 648 53.45 -34.48 4.20
N PHE A 649 52.56 -34.90 5.11
CA PHE A 649 51.17 -34.53 5.07
C PHE A 649 50.86 -33.51 6.16
N ILE A 650 50.03 -32.55 5.86
CA ILE A 650 49.45 -31.60 6.83
C ILE A 650 47.93 -31.78 6.74
N GLU A 651 47.29 -32.06 7.85
CA GLU A 651 45.84 -32.03 7.95
C GLU A 651 45.43 -30.69 8.50
N LYS A 652 44.38 -30.10 7.93
CA LYS A 652 43.80 -28.86 8.35
C LYS A 652 42.30 -29.01 8.39
N ASP A 653 41.73 -28.66 9.54
CA ASP A 653 40.30 -28.55 9.75
C ASP A 653 39.90 -27.09 9.54
N PHE A 654 38.88 -26.85 8.72
CA PHE A 654 38.36 -25.51 8.53
C PHE A 654 37.55 -25.02 9.74
N SER A 655 37.12 -25.90 10.64
CA SER A 655 36.40 -25.49 11.89
C SER A 655 37.31 -24.65 12.81
N ASP A 656 38.62 -24.89 12.78
CA ASP A 656 39.62 -24.11 13.52
C ASP A 656 39.85 -22.71 12.94
N ILE A 657 39.27 -22.41 11.78
CA ILE A 657 39.51 -21.16 11.07
C ILE A 657 38.29 -20.24 11.23
N LYS A 658 38.43 -19.17 11.99
CA LYS A 658 37.36 -18.17 12.16
C LYS A 658 36.97 -17.56 10.80
N ILE A 659 35.69 -17.38 10.58
CA ILE A 659 35.13 -16.65 9.42
C ILE A 659 35.50 -15.18 9.58
N LYS A 660 36.19 -14.60 8.59
CA LYS A 660 36.65 -13.20 8.58
C LYS A 660 36.21 -12.50 7.30
N SER A 661 36.51 -11.21 7.19
CA SER A 661 36.19 -10.45 5.99
C SER A 661 36.90 -11.03 4.75
N ARG A 662 36.33 -10.84 3.57
CA ARG A 662 36.90 -11.28 2.27
C ARG A 662 38.32 -10.75 2.01
N SER A 663 38.66 -9.56 2.53
CA SER A 663 39.96 -8.93 2.39
C SER A 663 41.03 -9.49 3.37
N ALA A 664 40.65 -10.28 4.35
CA ALA A 664 41.59 -10.86 5.33
C ALA A 664 42.63 -11.77 4.64
N LYS A 665 43.89 -11.70 5.05
CA LYS A 665 44.99 -12.46 4.50
C LYS A 665 44.86 -13.96 4.79
N GLY A 666 44.28 -14.33 5.91
CA GLY A 666 44.19 -15.72 6.38
C GLY A 666 45.44 -16.20 7.17
N ASN A 667 45.39 -17.46 7.62
CA ASN A 667 46.42 -18.11 8.41
C ASN A 667 47.46 -18.81 7.49
N ILE A 668 48.71 -18.86 7.89
CA ILE A 668 49.73 -19.55 7.12
C ILE A 668 49.52 -21.09 7.22
N VAL A 669 49.43 -21.73 6.08
CA VAL A 669 49.39 -23.21 5.98
C VAL A 669 50.77 -23.80 5.78
N SER A 670 51.51 -23.31 4.78
CA SER A 670 52.83 -23.82 4.43
C SER A 670 53.70 -22.76 3.77
N LYS A 671 54.97 -22.77 4.11
CA LYS A 671 56.03 -22.03 3.40
C LYS A 671 56.66 -22.88 2.30
N LYS A 672 56.41 -24.22 2.29
CA LYS A 672 56.92 -25.17 1.28
C LYS A 672 55.87 -25.35 0.18
N PRO A 673 56.30 -25.67 -1.05
CA PRO A 673 55.38 -25.95 -2.15
C PRO A 673 54.42 -27.11 -1.83
N ILE A 674 53.15 -26.91 -2.22
CA ILE A 674 52.10 -27.92 -2.05
C ILE A 674 51.96 -28.67 -3.37
N HIS A 675 52.09 -30.01 -3.30
CA HIS A 675 51.88 -30.91 -4.44
C HIS A 675 50.39 -31.12 -4.72
N ARG A 676 49.58 -31.44 -3.66
CA ARG A 676 48.15 -31.72 -3.80
C ARG A 676 47.39 -31.38 -2.52
N ILE A 677 46.16 -30.91 -2.68
CA ILE A 677 45.17 -30.80 -1.61
C ILE A 677 43.99 -31.71 -1.96
N GLY A 678 43.55 -32.53 -1.04
CA GLY A 678 42.38 -33.40 -1.17
C GLY A 678 41.45 -33.28 0.03
N LEU A 679 40.19 -33.44 -0.18
CA LEU A 679 39.17 -33.55 0.88
C LEU A 679 39.43 -34.84 1.66
N LYS A 680 39.48 -34.77 3.00
CA LYS A 680 39.61 -35.94 3.88
C LYS A 680 38.25 -36.35 4.44
N SER A 681 37.48 -35.40 4.95
CA SER A 681 36.13 -35.62 5.42
C SER A 681 35.29 -34.34 5.26
N HIS A 682 34.00 -34.53 5.03
CA HIS A 682 33.05 -33.43 5.17
C HIS A 682 32.94 -33.08 6.64
N GLY A 683 32.74 -31.80 6.93
CA GLY A 683 32.54 -31.28 8.28
C GLY A 683 31.10 -30.80 8.53
N HIS A 684 30.83 -30.50 9.79
CA HIS A 684 29.58 -29.96 10.22
C HIS A 684 29.55 -28.44 10.08
N SER A 685 28.35 -27.84 10.20
CA SER A 685 28.19 -26.39 10.27
C SER A 685 28.87 -25.82 11.52
N THR A 686 29.56 -24.69 11.34
CA THR A 686 30.16 -23.93 12.45
C THR A 686 29.32 -22.71 12.84
N LEU A 687 28.13 -22.59 12.24
CA LEU A 687 27.20 -21.53 12.49
C LEU A 687 26.13 -22.01 13.49
N GLY A 688 25.50 -21.11 14.21
CA GLY A 688 24.38 -21.40 15.09
C GLY A 688 23.16 -21.99 14.36
N GLY A 689 22.13 -22.34 15.10
CA GLY A 689 20.94 -23.02 14.59
C GLY A 689 20.34 -22.39 13.33
N ARG A 690 19.76 -23.22 12.49
CA ARG A 690 19.03 -22.79 11.28
C ARG A 690 17.53 -22.77 11.56
N LYS A 691 16.89 -21.66 11.30
CA LYS A 691 15.42 -21.55 11.41
C LYS A 691 14.76 -22.40 10.33
N VAL A 692 13.76 -23.17 10.71
CA VAL A 692 13.02 -24.10 9.84
C VAL A 692 11.54 -23.87 9.94
N TRP A 693 10.86 -23.85 8.80
CA TRP A 693 9.40 -23.75 8.68
C TRP A 693 8.85 -24.94 7.91
N PHE A 694 7.62 -25.34 8.20
CA PHE A 694 6.88 -26.35 7.46
C PHE A 694 5.73 -25.71 6.70
N ASP A 695 5.69 -25.93 5.39
CA ASP A 695 4.62 -25.48 4.51
C ASP A 695 3.65 -26.64 4.22
N PRO A 696 2.44 -26.60 4.80
CA PRO A 696 1.44 -27.67 4.62
C PRO A 696 0.83 -27.72 3.21
N ASP A 697 0.98 -26.66 2.39
CA ASP A 697 0.43 -26.62 1.02
C ASP A 697 1.23 -27.51 0.07
N VAL A 698 2.52 -27.67 0.34
CA VAL A 698 3.45 -28.47 -0.45
C VAL A 698 4.02 -29.67 0.29
N ASN A 699 3.66 -29.84 1.57
CA ASN A 699 4.18 -30.88 2.46
C ASN A 699 5.71 -30.93 2.48
N ARG A 700 6.34 -29.75 2.64
CA ARG A 700 7.80 -29.62 2.70
C ARG A 700 8.23 -28.61 3.74
N ILE A 701 9.43 -28.78 4.23
CA ILE A 701 10.07 -27.73 5.02
C ILE A 701 10.77 -26.72 4.11
N ASN A 702 10.97 -25.53 4.65
CA ASN A 702 11.72 -24.46 4.02
C ASN A 702 12.50 -23.65 5.07
N TYR A 703 13.37 -22.75 4.57
CA TYR A 703 14.19 -21.86 5.38
C TYR A 703 13.90 -20.38 5.05
N GLU A 704 12.76 -20.14 4.38
CA GLU A 704 12.38 -18.86 3.76
C GLU A 704 11.17 -18.22 4.44
N GLU A 705 10.85 -18.64 5.68
CA GLU A 705 9.79 -18.09 6.53
C GLU A 705 8.35 -18.28 6.00
N HIS A 706 8.12 -19.38 5.25
CA HIS A 706 6.80 -19.74 4.74
C HIS A 706 6.18 -20.90 5.54
N GLY A 707 4.94 -20.71 5.98
CA GLY A 707 4.19 -21.70 6.74
C GLY A 707 4.45 -21.66 8.24
N ARG A 708 4.37 -22.82 8.93
CA ARG A 708 4.50 -22.95 10.38
C ARG A 708 5.96 -23.03 10.82
N TYR A 709 6.38 -22.17 11.74
CA TYR A 709 7.71 -22.22 12.34
C TYR A 709 7.89 -23.45 13.22
N LEU A 710 8.96 -24.22 12.98
CA LEU A 710 9.30 -25.44 13.73
C LEU A 710 10.41 -25.22 14.78
N GLY A 711 11.15 -24.11 14.70
CA GLY A 711 12.26 -23.82 15.61
C GLY A 711 13.61 -23.64 14.92
N GLU A 712 14.65 -23.48 15.73
CA GLU A 712 16.04 -23.47 15.28
C GLU A 712 16.65 -24.86 15.38
N PHE A 713 17.29 -25.32 14.28
CA PHE A 713 17.85 -26.66 14.12
C PHE A 713 19.37 -26.58 13.97
N ASN A 714 20.09 -27.31 14.80
CA ASN A 714 21.51 -27.58 14.65
C ASN A 714 21.68 -28.84 13.78
N ASP A 715 22.94 -29.14 13.35
CA ASP A 715 23.21 -30.24 12.42
C ASP A 715 22.76 -31.62 12.95
N ASP A 716 22.72 -31.82 14.27
CA ASP A 716 22.32 -33.08 14.91
C ASP A 716 20.81 -33.17 15.18
N ASP A 717 20.07 -32.08 14.98
CA ASP A 717 18.63 -32.06 15.22
C ASP A 717 17.88 -32.81 14.11
N SER A 718 16.72 -33.31 14.48
CA SER A 718 15.83 -34.07 13.58
C SER A 718 14.39 -33.59 13.69
N ILE A 719 13.57 -33.94 12.72
CA ILE A 719 12.14 -33.66 12.70
C ILE A 719 11.37 -34.94 13.07
N LEU A 720 10.47 -34.84 14.03
CA LEU A 720 9.46 -35.82 14.34
C LEU A 720 8.22 -35.57 13.46
N VAL A 721 7.71 -36.64 12.83
CA VAL A 721 6.46 -36.63 12.10
C VAL A 721 5.53 -37.69 12.69
N VAL A 722 4.34 -37.28 13.08
CA VAL A 722 3.29 -38.17 13.57
C VAL A 722 2.09 -38.07 12.64
N LEU A 723 1.60 -39.21 12.19
CA LEU A 723 0.48 -39.33 11.27
C LEU A 723 -0.83 -39.63 12.04
N ASP A 724 -1.96 -39.32 11.46
CA ASP A 724 -3.29 -39.53 12.01
C ASP A 724 -3.66 -41.02 12.20
N ASN A 725 -2.97 -41.90 11.49
CA ASN A 725 -3.14 -43.37 11.60
C ASN A 725 -2.31 -44.02 12.73
N GLY A 726 -1.66 -43.16 13.60
CA GLY A 726 -0.80 -43.61 14.69
C GLY A 726 0.62 -44.02 14.30
N GLU A 727 1.00 -43.83 13.06
CA GLU A 727 2.39 -44.00 12.63
C GLU A 727 3.22 -42.74 12.95
N PHE A 728 4.50 -42.97 13.25
CA PHE A 728 5.47 -41.90 13.40
C PHE A 728 6.83 -42.27 12.82
N TYR A 729 7.63 -41.29 12.45
CA TYR A 729 9.01 -41.45 12.01
C TYR A 729 9.83 -40.19 12.25
N ILE A 730 11.15 -40.33 12.22
CA ILE A 730 12.10 -39.23 12.41
C ILE A 730 12.93 -39.09 11.15
N THR A 731 13.13 -37.86 10.70
CA THR A 731 13.90 -37.52 9.51
C THR A 731 14.84 -36.34 9.77
N ASP A 732 15.83 -36.17 8.92
CA ASP A 732 16.63 -34.94 8.88
C ASP A 732 15.77 -33.76 8.37
N PHE A 733 16.29 -32.53 8.52
CA PHE A 733 15.61 -31.31 8.09
C PHE A 733 16.08 -30.83 6.71
N ASP A 734 16.24 -31.76 5.74
CA ASP A 734 16.52 -31.39 4.35
C ASP A 734 15.26 -30.85 3.64
N ALA A 735 15.32 -29.66 3.05
CA ALA A 735 14.22 -29.04 2.34
C ALA A 735 13.72 -29.84 1.10
N ASN A 736 14.49 -30.83 0.64
CA ASN A 736 14.08 -31.75 -0.42
C ASN A 736 13.15 -32.85 0.07
N ASN A 737 13.04 -33.08 1.38
CA ASN A 737 12.15 -34.07 1.95
C ASN A 737 10.71 -33.71 1.65
N HIS A 738 9.93 -34.70 1.24
CA HIS A 738 8.47 -34.58 1.06
C HIS A 738 7.80 -35.41 2.15
N TYR A 739 6.87 -34.81 2.85
CA TYR A 739 6.17 -35.42 3.97
C TYR A 739 4.80 -35.94 3.53
N ASP A 740 4.20 -36.82 4.36
CA ASP A 740 2.87 -37.43 4.08
C ASP A 740 1.74 -36.38 4.14
N ASP A 741 0.64 -36.65 3.45
CA ASP A 741 -0.54 -35.76 3.41
C ASP A 741 -1.37 -35.77 4.72
N ASN A 742 -1.25 -36.84 5.51
CA ASN A 742 -2.03 -37.11 6.73
C ASN A 742 -1.24 -36.82 8.03
N ILE A 743 -0.45 -35.75 8.05
CA ILE A 743 0.34 -35.32 9.20
C ILE A 743 -0.60 -34.78 10.28
N GLN A 744 -0.50 -35.35 11.46
CA GLN A 744 -1.12 -34.82 12.68
C GLN A 744 -0.20 -33.85 13.41
N ILE A 745 1.09 -34.23 13.58
CA ILE A 745 2.11 -33.43 14.25
C ILE A 745 3.42 -33.47 13.43
N ILE A 746 4.02 -32.33 13.25
CA ILE A 746 5.39 -32.18 12.75
C ILE A 746 6.11 -31.14 13.60
N GLU A 747 7.25 -31.49 14.18
CA GLU A 747 7.99 -30.63 15.09
C GLU A 747 9.46 -31.04 15.19
N LYS A 748 10.26 -30.24 15.88
CA LYS A 748 11.63 -30.61 16.24
C LYS A 748 11.56 -31.80 17.21
N TRP A 749 12.32 -32.84 16.90
CA TRP A 749 12.37 -34.03 17.75
C TRP A 749 13.10 -33.77 19.05
N ASP A 750 12.47 -34.23 20.16
CA ASP A 750 13.02 -34.22 21.51
C ASP A 750 12.88 -35.64 22.10
N ASP A 751 14.00 -36.27 22.44
CA ASP A 751 14.07 -37.64 22.97
C ASP A 751 13.53 -37.76 24.39
N ALA A 752 13.51 -36.66 25.14
CA ALA A 752 12.99 -36.60 26.50
C ALA A 752 11.46 -36.42 26.55
N LYS A 753 10.83 -36.07 25.43
CA LYS A 753 9.42 -35.74 25.41
C LYS A 753 8.53 -36.95 25.62
N VAL A 754 7.64 -36.86 26.60
CA VAL A 754 6.70 -37.92 26.98
C VAL A 754 5.35 -37.67 26.33
N TRP A 755 4.86 -38.63 25.62
CA TRP A 755 3.56 -38.61 24.96
C TRP A 755 2.53 -39.41 25.72
N THR A 756 1.29 -38.95 25.74
CA THR A 756 0.15 -39.70 26.27
C THR A 756 -0.85 -39.95 25.13
N ALA A 757 -1.15 -41.21 24.89
CA ALA A 757 -2.16 -41.60 23.90
C ALA A 757 -3.31 -42.35 24.58
N VAL A 758 -4.51 -41.99 24.20
CA VAL A 758 -5.77 -42.76 24.52
C VAL A 758 -6.27 -43.40 23.24
N LEU A 759 -6.52 -44.70 23.29
CA LEU A 759 -6.93 -45.45 22.11
C LEU A 759 -7.99 -46.52 22.49
N PHE A 760 -8.82 -46.88 21.54
CA PHE A 760 -9.68 -48.08 21.62
C PHE A 760 -8.91 -49.25 21.05
N ASP A 761 -8.77 -50.30 21.89
CA ASP A 761 -8.04 -51.51 21.53
C ASP A 761 -9.02 -52.55 20.91
N ALA A 762 -8.93 -52.76 19.59
CA ALA A 762 -9.78 -53.68 18.87
C ALA A 762 -9.56 -55.14 19.22
N ASP A 763 -8.38 -55.52 19.72
CA ASP A 763 -8.11 -56.87 20.19
C ASP A 763 -8.79 -57.19 21.55
N ASN A 764 -9.22 -56.16 22.27
CA ASN A 764 -9.82 -56.26 23.58
C ASN A 764 -11.20 -55.59 23.65
N GLN A 765 -12.11 -55.98 22.80
CA GLN A 765 -13.53 -55.57 22.79
C GLN A 765 -13.70 -54.04 22.63
N ASN A 766 -12.75 -53.36 21.98
CA ASN A 766 -12.73 -51.92 21.87
C ASN A 766 -12.76 -51.16 23.21
N TYR A 767 -12.21 -51.71 24.26
CA TYR A 767 -12.06 -50.98 25.52
C TYR A 767 -11.05 -49.82 25.36
N PRO A 768 -11.24 -48.70 26.05
CA PRO A 768 -10.32 -47.57 26.05
C PRO A 768 -9.07 -47.87 26.88
N TYR A 769 -7.93 -47.68 26.26
CA TYR A 769 -6.62 -47.82 26.91
C TYR A 769 -5.88 -46.48 26.89
N VAL A 770 -5.14 -46.17 27.93
CA VAL A 770 -4.20 -45.07 28.00
C VAL A 770 -2.80 -45.59 28.10
N LYS A 771 -1.87 -44.94 27.43
CA LYS A 771 -0.44 -45.25 27.53
C LYS A 771 0.39 -43.96 27.55
N ARG A 772 1.48 -43.96 28.31
CA ARG A 772 2.49 -42.94 28.33
C ARG A 772 3.78 -43.52 27.79
N PHE A 773 4.43 -42.82 26.85
CA PHE A 773 5.60 -43.37 26.17
C PHE A 773 6.51 -42.26 25.63
N THR A 774 7.78 -42.58 25.39
CA THR A 774 8.69 -41.77 24.59
C THR A 774 8.82 -42.36 23.18
N MET A 775 8.98 -41.51 22.20
CA MET A 775 9.22 -41.93 20.81
C MET A 775 10.71 -42.14 20.59
N GLU A 776 11.08 -43.27 20.00
CA GLU A 776 12.47 -43.64 19.75
C GLU A 776 12.93 -43.13 18.38
N ALA A 777 14.19 -42.70 18.28
CA ALA A 777 14.82 -42.23 17.05
C ALA A 777 14.91 -43.31 15.97
N MET A 778 13.92 -43.48 15.13
CA MET A 778 13.89 -44.45 14.03
C MET A 778 13.49 -43.78 12.71
N LYS A 779 14.27 -44.05 11.64
CA LYS A 779 14.00 -43.58 10.28
C LYS A 779 12.84 -44.34 9.59
N LYS A 780 12.50 -45.55 10.09
CA LYS A 780 11.37 -46.34 9.56
C LYS A 780 10.10 -45.99 10.31
N LYS A 781 8.99 -45.93 9.59
CA LYS A 781 7.66 -45.73 10.18
C LYS A 781 7.40 -46.78 11.25
N GLN A 782 7.00 -46.36 12.42
CA GLN A 782 6.60 -47.17 13.57
C GLN A 782 5.17 -46.78 13.93
N ASN A 783 4.40 -47.72 14.52
CA ASN A 783 3.03 -47.45 14.94
C ASN A 783 2.92 -47.58 16.47
N TYR A 784 2.48 -46.51 17.15
CA TYR A 784 2.29 -46.51 18.59
C TYR A 784 0.90 -47.05 19.00
N LEU A 785 -0.06 -47.20 18.08
CA LEU A 785 -1.38 -47.77 18.37
C LEU A 785 -1.37 -49.27 18.48
N GLY A 786 -0.31 -49.97 18.01
CA GLY A 786 -0.17 -51.43 18.00
C GLY A 786 -0.31 -52.04 16.61
N GLU A 787 -0.33 -53.38 16.51
CA GLU A 787 -0.33 -54.09 15.24
C GLU A 787 -1.70 -54.21 14.59
N ASN A 788 -2.80 -54.03 15.36
CA ASN A 788 -4.13 -54.14 14.81
C ASN A 788 -4.57 -52.85 14.11
N PRO A 789 -4.88 -52.91 12.80
CA PRO A 789 -5.27 -51.71 12.03
C PRO A 789 -6.65 -51.14 12.43
N ASN A 790 -7.43 -51.86 13.22
CA ASN A 790 -8.71 -51.39 13.71
C ASN A 790 -8.63 -50.63 15.06
N ASN A 791 -7.45 -50.50 15.61
CA ASN A 791 -7.20 -49.64 16.80
C ASN A 791 -7.46 -48.19 16.42
N LYS A 792 -8.22 -47.49 17.26
CA LYS A 792 -8.60 -46.08 16.97
C LYS A 792 -7.97 -45.15 17.99
N LEU A 793 -7.24 -44.17 17.52
CA LEU A 793 -6.76 -43.05 18.35
C LEU A 793 -7.94 -42.20 18.79
N VAL A 794 -8.01 -41.87 20.07
CA VAL A 794 -8.98 -40.93 20.66
C VAL A 794 -8.31 -39.59 20.96
N LEU A 795 -7.14 -39.65 21.57
CA LEU A 795 -6.40 -38.48 22.00
C LEU A 795 -4.88 -38.77 21.93
N LEU A 796 -4.13 -37.82 21.43
CA LEU A 796 -2.67 -37.78 21.58
C LEU A 796 -2.30 -36.42 22.13
N THR A 797 -1.58 -36.38 23.29
CA THR A 797 -1.19 -35.15 23.93
C THR A 797 0.26 -35.21 24.43
N GLU A 798 0.91 -34.07 24.44
CA GLU A 798 2.25 -33.82 24.94
C GLU A 798 2.26 -33.19 26.36
N VAL A 799 1.08 -32.94 26.89
CA VAL A 799 0.93 -32.32 28.23
C VAL A 799 1.65 -33.16 29.28
N ALA A 800 2.53 -32.54 30.05
CA ALA A 800 3.38 -33.24 31.00
C ALA A 800 2.59 -33.98 32.11
N TYR A 801 1.48 -33.39 32.54
CA TYR A 801 0.59 -33.90 33.61
C TYR A 801 -0.84 -33.98 33.11
N PRO A 802 -1.17 -34.88 32.14
CA PRO A 802 -2.47 -34.91 31.51
C PRO A 802 -3.54 -35.43 32.42
N ARG A 803 -4.71 -34.82 32.42
CA ARG A 803 -5.92 -35.23 33.13
C ARG A 803 -7.01 -35.52 32.12
N LEU A 804 -7.73 -36.63 32.34
CA LEU A 804 -8.80 -37.06 31.45
C LEU A 804 -10.14 -37.07 32.16
N LEU A 805 -11.17 -36.54 31.52
CA LEU A 805 -12.56 -36.66 31.92
C LEU A 805 -13.24 -37.72 31.04
N LEU A 806 -13.71 -38.81 31.67
CA LEU A 806 -14.47 -39.86 31.01
C LEU A 806 -15.96 -39.62 31.23
N THR A 807 -16.72 -39.49 30.17
CA THR A 807 -18.17 -39.39 30.17
C THR A 807 -18.73 -40.70 29.62
N PHE A 808 -19.64 -41.34 30.36
CA PHE A 808 -20.18 -42.63 30.03
C PHE A 808 -21.43 -42.51 29.14
N GLY A 809 -21.58 -43.44 28.22
CA GLY A 809 -22.66 -43.50 27.24
C GLY A 809 -23.46 -44.81 27.24
N GLY A 810 -24.39 -44.93 26.30
CA GLY A 810 -25.18 -46.12 26.12
C GLY A 810 -25.86 -46.60 27.37
N ASN A 811 -25.62 -47.89 27.74
CA ASN A 811 -26.18 -48.53 28.92
C ASN A 811 -25.61 -47.94 30.22
N ASP A 812 -24.48 -47.27 30.20
CA ASP A 812 -23.77 -46.70 31.31
C ASP A 812 -23.95 -45.19 31.50
N SER A 813 -24.82 -44.54 30.70
CA SER A 813 -25.04 -43.07 30.66
C SER A 813 -25.50 -42.44 31.99
N SER A 814 -26.03 -43.27 32.93
CA SER A 814 -26.44 -42.82 34.27
C SER A 814 -25.25 -42.66 35.23
N ARG A 815 -24.05 -43.09 34.88
CA ARG A 815 -22.86 -42.98 35.71
C ARG A 815 -22.33 -41.54 35.74
N PRO A 816 -21.84 -41.10 36.91
CA PRO A 816 -21.15 -39.80 36.99
C PRO A 816 -19.85 -39.87 36.16
N SER A 817 -19.49 -38.75 35.51
CA SER A 817 -18.20 -38.62 34.84
C SER A 817 -17.03 -38.88 35.82
N GLN A 818 -15.97 -39.50 35.32
CA GLN A 818 -14.78 -39.88 36.07
C GLN A 818 -13.58 -39.11 35.59
N GLU A 819 -12.91 -38.46 36.55
CA GLU A 819 -11.62 -37.84 36.27
C GLU A 819 -10.47 -38.81 36.55
N ILE A 820 -9.45 -38.79 35.69
CA ILE A 820 -8.25 -39.63 35.83
C ILE A 820 -7.02 -38.76 35.69
N ASP A 821 -6.16 -38.71 36.71
CA ASP A 821 -4.80 -38.24 36.64
C ASP A 821 -3.95 -39.31 35.95
N VAL A 822 -3.47 -39.03 34.74
CA VAL A 822 -2.78 -40.06 33.96
C VAL A 822 -1.41 -40.38 34.50
N GLU A 823 -0.73 -39.41 35.14
CA GLU A 823 0.58 -39.64 35.74
C GLU A 823 0.50 -40.63 36.91
N GLU A 824 -0.48 -40.47 37.77
CA GLU A 824 -0.73 -41.39 38.88
C GLU A 824 -1.26 -42.75 38.37
N PHE A 825 -2.02 -42.74 37.30
CA PHE A 825 -2.65 -43.93 36.72
C PHE A 825 -1.68 -44.85 36.00
N ILE A 826 -0.71 -44.35 35.22
CA ILE A 826 0.20 -45.15 34.42
C ILE A 826 1.61 -44.52 34.33
N ALA A 827 2.63 -45.33 34.57
CA ALA A 827 4.03 -44.93 34.36
C ALA A 827 4.40 -44.89 32.88
N VAL A 828 5.43 -44.09 32.53
CA VAL A 828 6.01 -44.05 31.20
C VAL A 828 6.64 -45.38 30.83
N LYS A 829 6.39 -45.87 29.63
CA LYS A 829 6.92 -47.12 29.05
C LYS A 829 7.30 -46.90 27.62
N GLY A 830 7.93 -47.90 26.98
CA GLY A 830 8.21 -47.82 25.51
C GLY A 830 6.93 -47.76 24.68
N PHE A 831 6.99 -47.15 23.51
CA PHE A 831 5.83 -46.90 22.63
C PHE A 831 5.12 -48.19 22.17
N LYS A 832 5.76 -49.36 22.18
CA LYS A 832 5.19 -50.68 21.89
C LYS A 832 4.36 -51.25 23.03
N ALA A 833 4.39 -50.67 24.23
CA ALA A 833 3.62 -51.14 25.37
C ALA A 833 2.10 -51.01 25.09
N LYS A 834 1.32 -52.00 25.53
CA LYS A 834 -0.12 -52.07 25.31
C LYS A 834 -0.90 -50.93 26.00
N GLY A 835 -0.35 -50.37 27.10
CA GLY A 835 -1.05 -49.41 27.94
C GLY A 835 -1.87 -50.06 29.03
N LYS A 836 -2.61 -49.21 29.79
CA LYS A 836 -3.50 -49.63 30.87
C LYS A 836 -4.97 -49.31 30.53
N ARG A 837 -5.88 -50.23 30.71
CA ARG A 837 -7.28 -50.04 30.42
C ARG A 837 -7.86 -48.97 31.38
N LEU A 838 -8.57 -48.00 30.80
CA LEU A 838 -9.23 -46.91 31.55
C LEU A 838 -10.49 -47.43 32.29
N THR A 839 -11.36 -48.12 31.54
CA THR A 839 -12.62 -48.66 32.05
C THR A 839 -13.12 -49.83 31.20
N THR A 840 -14.08 -50.57 31.75
CA THR A 840 -14.85 -51.58 31.00
C THR A 840 -16.26 -51.10 30.64
N TRP A 841 -16.61 -49.89 31.08
CA TRP A 841 -17.93 -49.30 30.83
C TRP A 841 -17.96 -48.61 29.48
N GLU A 842 -19.15 -48.44 28.93
CA GLU A 842 -19.39 -47.82 27.65
C GLU A 842 -19.11 -46.30 27.79
N ILE A 843 -18.21 -45.76 26.94
CA ILE A 843 -17.83 -44.37 26.98
C ILE A 843 -18.52 -43.62 25.84
N ASP A 844 -19.07 -42.44 26.13
CA ASP A 844 -19.55 -41.47 25.16
C ASP A 844 -18.41 -40.55 24.69
N LYS A 845 -17.64 -39.97 25.66
CA LYS A 845 -16.58 -38.99 25.34
C LYS A 845 -15.41 -39.10 26.31
N ILE A 846 -14.22 -38.84 25.79
CA ILE A 846 -12.99 -38.64 26.60
C ILE A 846 -12.45 -37.26 26.25
N GLU A 847 -12.30 -36.43 27.25
CA GLU A 847 -11.81 -35.07 27.12
C GLU A 847 -10.56 -34.85 27.97
N GLU A 848 -9.61 -34.08 27.45
CA GLU A 848 -8.46 -33.62 28.21
C GLU A 848 -8.84 -32.39 29.04
N LEU A 849 -8.52 -32.42 30.32
CA LEU A 849 -8.71 -31.32 31.25
C LEU A 849 -7.39 -30.56 31.42
N GLU A 850 -7.48 -29.31 31.83
CA GLU A 850 -6.29 -28.52 32.16
C GLU A 850 -5.49 -29.20 33.30
N PRO A 851 -4.15 -29.28 33.17
CA PRO A 851 -3.29 -29.87 34.16
C PRO A 851 -3.29 -29.06 35.47
N THR A 852 -3.28 -29.73 36.63
CA THR A 852 -3.21 -29.08 37.94
C THR A 852 -1.81 -28.61 38.30
N ARG A 853 -0.79 -29.07 37.58
CA ARG A 853 0.63 -28.73 37.73
C ARG A 853 1.22 -28.35 36.41
N GLN A 854 2.15 -27.39 36.45
CA GLN A 854 2.98 -27.04 35.27
C GLN A 854 4.39 -27.58 35.46
N PRO A 855 5.09 -28.05 34.43
CA PRO A 855 6.50 -28.40 34.52
C PRO A 855 7.31 -27.19 34.99
N VAL A 856 8.23 -27.41 35.92
CA VAL A 856 9.20 -26.38 36.31
C VAL A 856 10.14 -26.21 35.15
N VAL A 857 10.02 -25.09 34.41
CA VAL A 857 11.00 -24.69 33.42
C VAL A 857 12.23 -24.24 34.19
N GLU A 858 13.28 -25.04 34.22
CA GLU A 858 14.61 -24.52 34.55
C GLU A 858 14.95 -23.47 33.48
N GLN A 859 15.00 -22.21 33.87
CA GLN A 859 15.56 -21.17 33.04
C GLN A 859 17.04 -21.49 32.92
N ASP A 860 17.46 -21.93 31.76
CA ASP A 860 18.87 -21.87 31.36
C ASP A 860 19.25 -20.40 31.39
N ASP A 861 20.13 -20.04 32.32
CA ASP A 861 20.78 -18.73 32.35
C ASP A 861 21.46 -18.55 30.99
N GLU A 862 20.90 -17.64 30.17
CA GLU A 862 21.60 -17.16 28.97
C GLU A 862 22.95 -16.62 29.42
N PRO A 863 24.08 -17.06 28.87
CA PRO A 863 25.37 -16.46 29.17
C PRO A 863 25.29 -14.98 28.73
N GLU A 864 25.51 -14.07 29.68
CA GLU A 864 25.72 -12.65 29.40
C GLU A 864 26.77 -12.55 28.27
N GLU A 865 26.32 -12.06 27.11
CA GLU A 865 27.24 -11.65 26.03
C GLU A 865 28.09 -10.51 26.58
N ASP A 866 29.36 -10.79 26.82
CA ASP A 866 30.40 -9.80 27.04
C ASP A 866 30.39 -8.79 25.89
N ALA A 867 29.76 -7.65 26.14
CA ALA A 867 29.80 -6.47 25.26
C ALA A 867 31.21 -5.85 25.36
N ASN A 868 32.17 -6.45 24.70
CA ASN A 868 33.44 -5.82 24.35
C ASN A 868 33.98 -6.50 23.11
N ASP A 869 33.61 -6.01 21.98
CA ASP A 869 34.42 -6.19 20.77
C ASP A 869 34.41 -4.92 19.93
N ASP A 870 35.61 -4.43 19.70
CA ASP A 870 35.99 -3.29 18.90
C ASP A 870 35.17 -3.19 17.60
N GLU A 871 34.22 -2.27 17.53
CA GLU A 871 33.73 -1.71 16.28
C GLU A 871 34.85 -0.94 15.61
N GLU A 872 35.70 -1.62 14.83
CA GLU A 872 36.39 -0.94 13.73
C GLU A 872 35.31 -0.50 12.73
N GLU A 873 34.85 0.74 12.86
CA GLU A 873 34.09 1.46 11.85
C GLU A 873 34.76 1.31 10.50
N ASN A 874 34.18 0.49 9.63
CA ASN A 874 34.40 0.62 8.20
C ASN A 874 33.73 1.91 7.74
N LEU A 875 34.43 3.03 7.86
CA LEU A 875 34.07 4.32 7.26
C LEU A 875 33.93 4.08 5.74
N ASP A 876 32.71 4.15 5.26
CA ASP A 876 32.42 4.34 3.84
C ASP A 876 33.08 5.67 3.44
N PRO A 877 34.01 5.71 2.48
CA PRO A 877 34.72 6.92 2.09
C PRO A 877 33.78 8.04 1.56
N ASP A 878 32.49 7.75 1.34
CA ASP A 878 31.46 8.68 0.92
C ASP A 878 30.43 9.03 2.01
N ALA A 879 30.57 8.51 3.22
CA ALA A 879 29.70 8.87 4.35
C ALA A 879 29.98 10.30 4.82
N GLY A 880 29.16 11.23 4.38
CA GLY A 880 29.25 12.67 4.70
C GLY A 880 29.13 13.60 3.50
N LYS A 881 29.10 13.04 2.29
CA LYS A 881 28.86 13.82 1.07
C LYS A 881 27.37 13.86 0.73
N SER A 882 26.88 15.02 0.30
CA SER A 882 25.51 15.11 -0.23
C SER A 882 25.40 14.35 -1.55
N GLN A 883 24.19 13.88 -1.89
CA GLN A 883 23.95 13.20 -3.18
C GLN A 883 24.41 14.03 -4.38
N GLN A 884 24.36 15.35 -4.28
CA GLN A 884 24.81 16.27 -5.33
C GLN A 884 26.35 16.29 -5.45
N GLN A 885 27.07 16.24 -4.35
CA GLN A 885 28.54 16.17 -4.37
C GLN A 885 29.06 14.85 -4.98
N VAL A 886 28.37 13.75 -4.74
CA VAL A 886 28.69 12.45 -5.36
C VAL A 886 28.41 12.48 -6.87
N ILE A 887 27.34 13.13 -7.29
CA ILE A 887 27.00 13.30 -8.72
C ILE A 887 28.02 14.20 -9.42
N ASP A 888 28.44 15.29 -8.78
CA ASP A 888 29.40 16.24 -9.33
C ASP A 888 30.81 15.60 -9.49
N GLU A 889 31.24 14.74 -8.56
CA GLU A 889 32.47 13.98 -8.69
C GLU A 889 32.40 12.92 -9.80
N ILE A 890 31.25 12.27 -9.98
CA ILE A 890 31.08 11.24 -11.03
C ILE A 890 30.94 11.87 -12.43
N THR A 891 30.33 13.06 -12.52
CA THR A 891 30.06 13.72 -13.79
C THR A 891 31.13 14.72 -14.18
N GLY A 892 32.02 15.11 -13.28
CA GLY A 892 33.06 16.12 -13.50
C GLY A 892 32.50 17.54 -13.65
N GLN A 893 31.26 17.78 -13.23
CA GLN A 893 30.63 19.13 -13.22
C GLN A 893 30.75 19.75 -11.82
N LEU A 894 31.34 20.92 -11.73
CA LEU A 894 31.34 21.75 -10.52
C LEU A 894 29.98 22.45 -10.38
N SER A 895 29.39 22.42 -9.20
CA SER A 895 28.18 23.16 -8.91
C SER A 895 28.43 24.66 -8.97
N LEU A 896 27.55 25.39 -9.63
CA LEU A 896 27.66 26.86 -9.84
C LEU A 896 27.18 27.69 -8.65
N PHE A 897 26.73 27.06 -7.55
CA PHE A 897 26.23 27.76 -6.36
C PHE A 897 26.80 27.14 -5.08
N ASN A 898 27.53 27.95 -4.31
CA ASN A 898 27.88 27.65 -2.92
C ASN A 898 26.74 28.10 -2.01
N ASP A 899 26.20 27.19 -1.20
CA ASP A 899 25.10 27.47 -0.24
C ASP A 899 25.45 28.44 0.91
N GLU A 900 26.67 28.98 0.99
CA GLU A 900 27.08 29.88 2.07
C GLU A 900 26.80 31.38 1.84
N GLU A 901 26.29 31.80 0.68
CA GLU A 901 26.09 33.24 0.39
C GLU A 901 24.65 33.76 0.53
N LEU A 902 23.68 32.93 1.00
CA LEU A 902 22.27 33.32 1.11
C LEU A 902 21.70 33.29 2.55
N ALA A 903 22.47 33.61 3.55
CA ALA A 903 21.93 33.93 4.86
C ALA A 903 21.65 35.45 4.95
N PRO A 904 20.43 35.90 5.21
CA PRO A 904 20.15 37.32 5.39
C PRO A 904 20.77 37.83 6.71
N LYS A 905 21.43 38.97 6.63
CA LYS A 905 21.88 39.77 7.77
C LYS A 905 20.71 40.38 8.52
#